data_1877f2e77235496b529197b6f4bd1834
#
_entry.id   1877f2e77235496b529197b6f4bd1834
#
_cell.length_a   1.000
_cell.length_b   1.000
_cell.length_c   1.000
_cell.angle_alpha   90.00
_cell.angle_beta   90.00
_cell.angle_gamma   90.00
#
_symmetry.space_group_name_H-M   'P 1'
#
loop_
_entity.id
_entity.type
_entity.pdbx_description
1 polymer ?
#
loop_
_entity_poly.entity_id
_entity_poly.type
_entity_poly.pdbx_seq_one_letter_code
_entity_poly.pdbx_strand_id
1 'polypeptide(L)'
;MSKWSGAAAWSAKEARVGDRLPYARLVDEHTLMLRDGALLTAIQVPGLLFETEDTEALNAHAATREVMLRSTLDSRFVMYHHVIRRRVEVELDAEFEDPLARHIDARWKERLGSGSLFINDQFVTLIRRPARGKAGWVEKAGKALSNRKKQAVEVDPKDLRSLRAAATGLVASLQPYGAALLGDYTGPKGYTNSEILELLSALYNGEMQPVRRPAEDRDIGHMLPYRRASFGIDAMELRGSGEPDFAAMLSLKDYPDATSPGLLDGLLRLPYEMVVSESYAPSERTTARERMDLAIRRLRSVDEEAQAERADMLAARDALGNGAVGFGDHHLSVLVRERTLPRLDDATAACAAALADTGAIVVREDTNLEPAFWAQFPGNEQYIVRRAMISSANMASFGSLHGFALGQAEGNHWGEAVTLLETTSATPFFFNFHNGDLGNFSVIGPSGSGKTVVMNFLAAQAQKFNPRTILFDKDRGAELFVRGIGGRYDRIYAGEPSGFNPLALPDTPANRAFLRDWLGVLLKAEGPEELQTVSHAVDAAYENDASLRRLRNFRELLSGTRRPEAGDLADRLSAWIHGGEHAWLFDNETDELDLERKTLGFDMTALLENPRLRTPTMMYLFHRIEERLDGKPTMILIDEGWKAL
;
A
#
# COMPACT_ATOMS: atom_id res chain seq x y z
N MET A 1 42.50 29.99 38.36
CA MET A 1 41.21 29.28 38.61
C MET A 1 40.01 30.19 38.47
N SER A 2 39.70 30.83 37.33
CA SER A 2 38.48 31.65 37.21
C SER A 2 37.89 31.83 35.82
N LYS A 3 38.38 31.10 34.81
CA LYS A 3 37.82 31.19 33.44
C LYS A 3 36.72 30.18 33.10
N TRP A 4 36.53 29.17 33.93
CA TRP A 4 35.49 28.11 33.72
C TRP A 4 34.15 28.41 34.41
N SER A 5 34.11 29.31 35.42
CA SER A 5 32.88 29.69 36.09
C SER A 5 31.92 30.50 35.20
N GLY A 6 32.42 31.24 34.24
CA GLY A 6 31.60 31.97 33.27
C GLY A 6 30.85 31.07 32.28
N ALA A 7 31.53 30.08 31.71
CA ALA A 7 30.92 29.13 30.75
C ALA A 7 29.83 28.26 31.44
N ALA A 8 30.07 27.81 32.68
CA ALA A 8 29.06 27.06 33.43
C ALA A 8 27.82 27.92 33.78
N ALA A 9 28.01 29.22 34.04
CA ALA A 9 26.90 30.14 34.32
C ALA A 9 26.09 30.49 33.05
N TRP A 10 26.75 30.52 31.88
CA TRP A 10 26.08 30.72 30.59
C TRP A 10 25.29 29.47 30.20
N SER A 11 25.87 28.27 30.25
CA SER A 11 25.20 27.02 29.93
C SER A 11 24.01 26.71 30.86
N ALA A 12 24.04 27.22 32.09
CA ALA A 12 22.90 27.11 33.01
C ALA A 12 21.73 28.07 32.66
N LYS A 13 21.97 29.07 31.81
CA LYS A 13 20.94 30.02 31.33
C LYS A 13 20.40 29.69 29.94
N GLU A 14 21.06 28.82 29.18
CA GLU A 14 20.51 28.33 27.93
C GLU A 14 19.27 27.47 28.19
N ALA A 15 18.18 27.78 27.46
CA ALA A 15 16.99 26.94 27.46
C ALA A 15 17.35 25.55 26.96
N ARG A 16 17.09 24.53 27.77
CA ARG A 16 17.32 23.14 27.32
C ARG A 16 16.32 22.79 26.25
N VAL A 17 16.72 21.99 25.26
CA VAL A 17 15.83 21.49 24.20
C VAL A 17 14.54 20.90 24.77
N GLY A 18 14.64 20.11 25.85
CA GLY A 18 13.47 19.54 26.51
C GLY A 18 12.49 20.57 27.08
N ASP A 19 12.92 21.82 27.37
CA ASP A 19 12.01 22.87 27.81
C ASP A 19 11.11 23.40 26.68
N ARG A 20 11.50 23.19 25.42
CA ARG A 20 10.72 23.54 24.22
C ARG A 20 9.65 22.50 23.89
N LEU A 21 9.77 21.26 24.38
CA LEU A 21 8.78 20.20 24.18
C LEU A 21 7.72 20.24 25.28
N PRO A 22 6.44 20.21 24.94
CA PRO A 22 5.36 20.43 25.92
C PRO A 22 5.02 19.18 26.76
N TYR A 23 5.73 18.07 26.61
CA TYR A 23 5.40 16.75 27.12
C TYR A 23 5.84 16.58 28.59
N ALA A 24 4.88 16.31 29.48
CA ALA A 24 5.16 16.14 30.90
C ALA A 24 5.31 14.65 31.29
N ARG A 25 4.24 13.87 31.22
CA ARG A 25 4.22 12.46 31.65
C ARG A 25 3.15 11.65 30.95
N LEU A 26 3.29 10.33 30.90
CA LEU A 26 2.22 9.42 30.51
C LEU A 26 1.17 9.33 31.61
N VAL A 27 -0.10 9.35 31.24
CA VAL A 27 -1.26 9.15 32.11
C VAL A 27 -1.62 7.67 32.16
N ASP A 28 -1.67 7.04 31.00
CA ASP A 28 -1.89 5.62 30.78
C ASP A 28 -1.14 5.15 29.52
N GLU A 29 -1.46 3.99 28.97
CA GLU A 29 -0.83 3.43 27.78
C GLU A 29 -1.12 4.20 26.48
N HIS A 30 -2.25 4.94 26.43
CA HIS A 30 -2.72 5.68 25.25
C HIS A 30 -2.75 7.20 25.45
N THR A 31 -2.40 7.71 26.64
CA THR A 31 -2.60 9.12 26.96
C THR A 31 -1.35 9.75 27.58
N LEU A 32 -0.92 10.86 26.99
CA LEU A 32 0.16 11.71 27.49
C LEU A 32 -0.40 13.05 27.98
N MET A 33 0.07 13.54 29.11
CA MET A 33 -0.26 14.86 29.63
C MET A 33 0.80 15.88 29.24
N LEU A 34 0.36 17.03 28.77
CA LEU A 34 1.20 18.19 28.47
C LEU A 34 1.45 19.00 29.75
N ARG A 35 2.46 19.88 29.71
CA ARG A 35 2.83 20.73 30.88
C ARG A 35 1.76 21.74 31.26
N ASP A 36 0.89 22.12 30.35
CA ASP A 36 -0.25 23.03 30.60
C ASP A 36 -1.51 22.31 31.12
N GLY A 37 -1.46 20.97 31.22
CA GLY A 37 -2.56 20.10 31.65
C GLY A 37 -3.43 19.60 30.50
N ALA A 38 -3.13 19.91 29.26
CA ALA A 38 -3.79 19.30 28.10
C ALA A 38 -3.45 17.80 28.01
N LEU A 39 -4.34 17.03 27.41
CA LEU A 39 -4.20 15.59 27.21
C LEU A 39 -4.03 15.27 25.74
N LEU A 40 -3.08 14.41 25.42
CA LEU A 40 -2.72 14.01 24.07
C LEU A 40 -2.91 12.50 23.90
N THR A 41 -3.44 12.08 22.76
CA THR A 41 -3.42 10.70 22.27
C THR A 41 -3.10 10.68 20.78
N ALA A 42 -2.60 9.57 20.26
CA ALA A 42 -2.23 9.46 18.86
C ALA A 42 -2.75 8.16 18.24
N ILE A 43 -3.03 8.22 16.95
CA ILE A 43 -3.61 7.15 16.13
C ILE A 43 -2.69 6.97 14.93
N GLN A 44 -2.25 5.74 14.66
CA GLN A 44 -1.58 5.40 13.42
C GLN A 44 -2.62 5.14 12.34
N VAL A 45 -2.38 5.62 11.12
CA VAL A 45 -3.27 5.47 9.98
C VAL A 45 -2.45 4.97 8.78
N PRO A 46 -2.46 3.68 8.47
CA PRO A 46 -1.78 3.14 7.27
C PRO A 46 -2.21 3.83 5.98
N GLY A 47 -3.47 4.25 5.90
CA GLY A 47 -4.01 5.03 4.82
C GLY A 47 -4.91 4.25 3.85
N LEU A 48 -5.69 5.00 3.08
CA LEU A 48 -6.55 4.45 2.03
C LEU A 48 -5.71 4.11 0.79
N LEU A 49 -5.89 2.92 0.25
CA LEU A 49 -5.28 2.53 -1.03
C LEU A 49 -6.08 3.18 -2.16
N PHE A 50 -5.64 4.32 -2.62
CA PHE A 50 -6.42 5.21 -3.50
C PHE A 50 -6.12 5.02 -5.00
N GLU A 51 -5.01 4.38 -5.38
CA GLU A 51 -4.55 4.34 -6.78
C GLU A 51 -5.49 3.58 -7.73
N THR A 52 -6.37 2.72 -7.18
CA THR A 52 -7.38 1.96 -7.95
C THR A 52 -8.81 2.43 -7.70
N GLU A 53 -8.99 3.44 -6.84
CA GLU A 53 -10.30 4.00 -6.53
C GLU A 53 -10.75 5.01 -7.59
N ASP A 54 -12.05 5.09 -7.84
CA ASP A 54 -12.60 6.13 -8.70
C ASP A 54 -12.77 7.49 -7.98
N THR A 55 -12.91 8.54 -8.75
CA THR A 55 -13.02 9.91 -8.20
C THR A 55 -14.26 10.08 -7.31
N GLU A 56 -15.35 9.37 -7.58
CA GLU A 56 -16.58 9.44 -6.79
C GLU A 56 -16.37 8.81 -5.40
N ALA A 57 -15.71 7.65 -5.34
CA ALA A 57 -15.35 7.02 -4.08
C ALA A 57 -14.40 7.89 -3.24
N LEU A 58 -13.37 8.49 -3.86
CA LEU A 58 -12.45 9.40 -3.16
C LEU A 58 -13.17 10.63 -2.59
N ASN A 59 -14.11 11.21 -3.35
CA ASN A 59 -14.93 12.32 -2.87
C ASN A 59 -15.88 11.91 -1.73
N ALA A 60 -16.48 10.71 -1.79
CA ALA A 60 -17.31 10.18 -0.72
C ALA A 60 -16.49 9.97 0.57
N HIS A 61 -15.26 9.46 0.46
CA HIS A 61 -14.34 9.36 1.58
C HIS A 61 -13.98 10.73 2.18
N ALA A 62 -13.74 11.74 1.35
CA ALA A 62 -13.47 13.11 1.82
C ALA A 62 -14.69 13.70 2.55
N ALA A 63 -15.89 13.52 2.02
CA ALA A 63 -17.12 13.96 2.69
C ALA A 63 -17.33 13.27 4.05
N THR A 64 -17.04 11.98 4.13
CA THR A 64 -17.10 11.23 5.40
C THR A 64 -16.10 11.76 6.41
N ARG A 65 -14.85 12.05 6.01
CA ARG A 65 -13.84 12.67 6.88
C ARG A 65 -14.26 14.06 7.34
N GLU A 66 -14.87 14.87 6.44
CA GLU A 66 -15.40 16.20 6.81
C GLU A 66 -16.45 16.09 7.93
N VAL A 67 -17.44 15.20 7.75
CA VAL A 67 -18.49 14.98 8.75
C VAL A 67 -17.88 14.50 10.09
N MET A 68 -16.90 13.59 10.03
CA MET A 68 -16.18 13.09 11.19
C MET A 68 -15.48 14.24 11.95
N LEU A 69 -14.71 15.08 11.25
CA LEU A 69 -14.01 16.23 11.85
C LEU A 69 -14.98 17.14 12.58
N ARG A 70 -16.08 17.50 11.93
CA ARG A 70 -17.08 18.43 12.45
C ARG A 70 -17.91 17.85 13.60
N SER A 71 -18.16 16.55 13.61
CA SER A 71 -18.96 15.91 14.66
C SER A 71 -18.15 15.52 15.90
N THR A 72 -16.85 15.22 15.73
CA THR A 72 -15.99 14.68 16.80
C THR A 72 -15.21 15.79 17.52
N LEU A 73 -14.80 16.83 16.80
CA LEU A 73 -13.90 17.86 17.33
C LEU A 73 -14.66 19.16 17.66
N ASP A 74 -14.69 19.53 18.94
CA ASP A 74 -15.12 20.85 19.42
C ASP A 74 -13.93 21.83 19.51
N SER A 75 -14.18 23.10 19.85
CA SER A 75 -13.16 24.16 19.95
C SER A 75 -12.06 23.92 21.01
N ARG A 76 -12.23 22.92 21.86
CA ARG A 76 -11.22 22.51 22.84
C ARG A 76 -10.28 21.43 22.31
N PHE A 77 -10.54 20.86 21.13
CA PHE A 77 -9.64 19.94 20.47
C PHE A 77 -8.67 20.67 19.55
N VAL A 78 -7.51 20.08 19.41
CA VAL A 78 -6.57 20.34 18.30
C VAL A 78 -6.18 19.00 17.73
N MET A 79 -6.23 18.90 16.42
CA MET A 79 -5.77 17.74 15.67
C MET A 79 -4.46 18.08 14.98
N TYR A 80 -3.49 17.21 15.06
CA TYR A 80 -2.33 17.21 14.19
C TYR A 80 -2.38 15.98 13.28
N HIS A 81 -1.99 16.17 12.04
CA HIS A 81 -1.72 15.09 11.10
C HIS A 81 -0.26 15.17 10.69
N HIS A 82 0.44 14.04 10.81
CA HIS A 82 1.84 13.92 10.42
C HIS A 82 1.98 12.82 9.39
N VAL A 83 2.75 13.10 8.33
CA VAL A 83 3.26 12.07 7.43
C VAL A 83 4.77 12.08 7.53
N ILE A 84 5.35 11.01 8.05
CA ILE A 84 6.79 10.82 8.14
C ILE A 84 7.21 9.95 6.97
N ARG A 85 7.80 10.60 5.94
CA ARG A 85 8.40 9.89 4.81
C ARG A 85 9.85 9.62 5.10
N ARG A 86 10.18 8.37 5.27
CA ARG A 86 11.53 7.93 5.62
C ARG A 86 12.05 6.86 4.68
N ARG A 87 13.35 6.86 4.47
CA ARG A 87 14.07 5.83 3.73
C ARG A 87 14.05 4.52 4.52
N VAL A 88 13.86 3.42 3.81
CA VAL A 88 13.92 2.07 4.38
C VAL A 88 14.85 1.20 3.55
N GLU A 89 15.59 0.35 4.25
CA GLU A 89 16.32 -0.76 3.67
C GLU A 89 15.45 -2.00 3.92
N VAL A 90 14.98 -2.60 2.85
CA VAL A 90 14.14 -3.79 2.91
C VAL A 90 14.82 -4.87 2.11
N GLU A 91 15.11 -5.97 2.75
CA GLU A 91 15.63 -7.17 2.12
C GLU A 91 14.60 -8.30 2.27
N LEU A 92 14.43 -9.06 1.22
CA LEU A 92 13.65 -10.29 1.23
C LEU A 92 14.63 -11.43 1.02
N ASP A 93 15.00 -12.12 2.11
CA ASP A 93 15.88 -13.28 2.03
C ASP A 93 15.16 -14.41 1.30
N ALA A 94 15.86 -15.07 0.40
CA ALA A 94 15.35 -16.19 -0.34
C ALA A 94 16.45 -17.16 -0.73
N GLU A 95 16.19 -18.45 -0.57
CA GLU A 95 17.06 -19.52 -1.03
C GLU A 95 16.48 -20.13 -2.30
N PHE A 96 17.30 -20.23 -3.34
CA PHE A 96 16.93 -20.83 -4.62
C PHE A 96 17.81 -22.05 -4.90
N GLU A 97 17.19 -23.18 -5.20
CA GLU A 97 17.91 -24.35 -5.69
C GLU A 97 18.44 -24.12 -7.11
N ASP A 98 17.62 -23.48 -7.95
CA ASP A 98 17.96 -23.21 -9.35
C ASP A 98 18.94 -22.04 -9.51
N PRO A 99 20.05 -22.21 -10.27
CA PRO A 99 21.07 -21.18 -10.44
C PRO A 99 20.57 -19.95 -11.24
N LEU A 100 19.68 -20.14 -12.22
CA LEU A 100 19.14 -19.03 -13.02
C LEU A 100 18.19 -18.18 -12.18
N ALA A 101 17.28 -18.82 -11.44
CA ALA A 101 16.35 -18.11 -10.55
C ALA A 101 17.13 -17.32 -9.48
N ARG A 102 18.17 -17.92 -8.89
CA ARG A 102 19.09 -17.23 -7.95
C ARG A 102 19.78 -16.03 -8.59
N HIS A 103 20.24 -16.16 -9.83
CA HIS A 103 20.90 -15.05 -10.53
C HIS A 103 19.92 -13.92 -10.84
N ILE A 104 18.70 -14.23 -11.25
CA ILE A 104 17.63 -13.22 -11.49
C ILE A 104 17.32 -12.48 -10.19
N ASP A 105 17.16 -13.19 -9.07
CA ASP A 105 16.91 -12.58 -7.76
C ASP A 105 18.06 -11.66 -7.32
N ALA A 106 19.31 -12.11 -7.44
CA ALA A 106 20.48 -11.31 -7.09
C ALA A 106 20.55 -10.00 -7.90
N ARG A 107 20.31 -10.08 -9.21
CA ARG A 107 20.28 -8.88 -10.09
C ARG A 107 19.12 -7.96 -9.76
N TRP A 108 17.99 -8.53 -9.37
CA TRP A 108 16.82 -7.76 -8.95
C TRP A 108 17.07 -7.02 -7.62
N LYS A 109 17.65 -7.71 -6.64
CA LYS A 109 18.08 -7.12 -5.35
C LYS A 109 19.11 -6.01 -5.55
N GLU A 110 20.09 -6.20 -6.43
CA GLU A 110 21.07 -5.17 -6.78
C GLU A 110 20.40 -3.91 -7.35
N ARG A 111 19.41 -4.10 -8.22
CA ARG A 111 18.62 -2.98 -8.77
C ARG A 111 17.82 -2.25 -7.71
N LEU A 112 17.11 -2.95 -6.84
CA LEU A 112 16.37 -2.35 -5.73
C LEU A 112 17.30 -1.66 -4.73
N GLY A 113 18.44 -2.25 -4.40
CA GLY A 113 19.44 -1.68 -3.51
C GLY A 113 20.16 -0.46 -4.08
N SER A 114 20.20 -0.29 -5.40
CA SER A 114 20.73 0.93 -6.04
C SER A 114 19.76 2.11 -5.96
N GLY A 115 18.47 1.86 -5.75
CA GLY A 115 17.42 2.83 -5.47
C GLY A 115 17.27 3.09 -3.97
N SER A 116 16.47 4.09 -3.62
CA SER A 116 16.05 4.31 -2.25
C SER A 116 14.56 4.03 -2.15
N LEU A 117 14.19 3.07 -1.30
CA LEU A 117 12.81 2.81 -0.97
C LEU A 117 12.38 3.69 0.20
N PHE A 118 11.13 4.14 0.16
CA PHE A 118 10.56 5.00 1.19
C PHE A 118 9.23 4.43 1.69
N ILE A 119 8.90 4.71 2.96
CA ILE A 119 7.56 4.49 3.49
C ILE A 119 7.01 5.80 4.03
N ASN A 120 5.67 5.91 4.01
CA ASN A 120 4.94 7.04 4.55
C ASN A 120 4.19 6.56 5.79
N ASP A 121 4.76 6.80 6.97
CA ASP A 121 4.08 6.54 8.24
C ASP A 121 3.16 7.72 8.56
N GLN A 122 1.87 7.47 8.71
CA GLN A 122 0.87 8.52 8.98
C GLN A 122 0.30 8.41 10.38
N PHE A 123 0.17 9.57 11.03
CA PHE A 123 -0.33 9.65 12.40
C PHE A 123 -1.30 10.82 12.55
N VAL A 124 -2.41 10.58 13.24
CA VAL A 124 -3.34 11.61 13.68
C VAL A 124 -3.23 11.74 15.20
N THR A 125 -2.83 12.91 15.68
CA THR A 125 -2.70 13.20 17.10
C THR A 125 -3.83 14.13 17.54
N LEU A 126 -4.54 13.75 18.59
CA LEU A 126 -5.58 14.56 19.22
C LEU A 126 -5.09 15.15 20.53
N ILE A 127 -5.37 16.44 20.72
CA ILE A 127 -5.10 17.14 21.96
C ILE A 127 -6.40 17.71 22.50
N ARG A 128 -6.70 17.38 23.77
CA ARG A 128 -7.82 17.98 24.51
C ARG A 128 -7.29 19.05 25.44
N ARG A 129 -7.61 20.32 25.16
CA ARG A 129 -7.22 21.46 25.99
C ARG A 129 -8.01 21.49 27.29
N PRO A 130 -7.42 21.86 28.44
CA PRO A 130 -8.11 21.98 29.71
C PRO A 130 -9.19 23.08 29.66
N ALA A 131 -10.27 22.93 30.41
CA ALA A 131 -11.30 23.96 30.51
C ALA A 131 -10.74 25.26 31.08
N ARG A 132 -10.79 26.35 30.30
CA ARG A 132 -10.42 27.68 30.80
C ARG A 132 -11.59 28.29 31.58
N GLY A 133 -11.72 27.96 32.88
CA GLY A 133 -12.68 28.64 33.77
C GLY A 133 -12.08 29.87 34.44
N LYS A 134 -12.92 30.82 34.90
CA LYS A 134 -12.49 31.98 35.70
C LYS A 134 -11.69 31.56 36.99
N ALA A 135 -11.90 30.35 37.48
CA ALA A 135 -11.14 29.73 38.55
C ALA A 135 -9.65 29.54 38.22
N GLY A 136 -9.26 29.25 36.96
CA GLY A 136 -7.86 29.09 36.55
C GLY A 136 -7.03 30.36 36.62
N TRP A 137 -7.66 31.53 36.47
CA TRP A 137 -6.98 32.83 36.62
C TRP A 137 -6.67 33.13 38.12
N VAL A 138 -7.63 32.86 39.00
CA VAL A 138 -7.45 33.04 40.47
C VAL A 138 -6.43 32.07 41.01
N GLU A 139 -6.41 30.83 40.48
CA GLU A 139 -5.45 29.80 40.88
C GLU A 139 -4.02 30.10 40.36
N LYS A 140 -3.85 30.66 39.15
CA LYS A 140 -2.55 31.15 38.66
C LYS A 140 -2.04 32.35 39.45
N ALA A 141 -2.90 33.27 39.82
CA ALA A 141 -2.55 34.42 40.66
C ALA A 141 -2.19 33.97 42.11
N GLY A 142 -2.91 32.98 42.66
CA GLY A 142 -2.60 32.38 43.95
C GLY A 142 -1.30 31.58 43.97
N LYS A 143 -0.98 30.86 42.88
CA LYS A 143 0.27 30.09 42.73
C LYS A 143 1.51 30.99 42.55
N ALA A 144 1.36 32.16 41.95
CA ALA A 144 2.45 33.14 41.81
C ALA A 144 2.84 33.77 43.16
N LEU A 145 1.95 33.75 44.12
CA LEU A 145 2.16 34.31 45.49
C LEU A 145 2.58 33.25 46.52
N SER A 146 2.44 31.95 46.22
CA SER A 146 2.82 30.89 47.15
C SER A 146 4.04 30.13 46.64
N ASN A 147 5.15 30.24 47.36
CA ASN A 147 6.43 29.52 47.13
C ASN A 147 6.30 28.00 47.44
N ARG A 148 5.15 27.38 47.14
CA ARG A 148 4.90 25.96 47.39
C ARG A 148 5.35 25.11 46.21
N LYS A 149 6.08 24.03 46.52
CA LYS A 149 6.50 22.94 45.66
C LYS A 149 5.48 22.69 44.54
N LYS A 150 5.96 22.56 43.28
CA LYS A 150 5.16 22.18 42.10
C LYS A 150 4.22 21.02 42.43
N GLN A 151 2.96 21.31 42.74
CA GLN A 151 1.93 20.29 42.78
C GLN A 151 1.77 19.74 41.38
N ALA A 152 1.85 18.43 41.24
CA ALA A 152 1.58 17.77 39.96
C ALA A 152 0.19 18.21 39.46
N VAL A 153 0.10 18.65 38.19
CA VAL A 153 -1.18 18.98 37.59
C VAL A 153 -2.01 17.70 37.57
N GLU A 154 -3.17 17.72 38.22
CA GLU A 154 -4.07 16.58 38.29
C GLU A 154 -4.86 16.46 36.99
N VAL A 155 -5.06 15.24 36.52
CA VAL A 155 -5.83 14.97 35.28
C VAL A 155 -7.32 15.14 35.58
N ASP A 156 -8.03 15.99 34.78
CA ASP A 156 -9.49 16.08 34.85
C ASP A 156 -10.12 14.81 34.24
N PRO A 157 -10.87 14.01 35.03
CA PRO A 157 -11.50 12.79 34.54
C PRO A 157 -12.52 13.02 33.40
N LYS A 158 -13.11 14.24 33.30
CA LYS A 158 -14.04 14.61 32.23
C LYS A 158 -13.29 14.82 30.94
N ASP A 159 -12.16 15.53 30.97
CA ASP A 159 -11.34 15.75 29.78
C ASP A 159 -10.71 14.45 29.29
N LEU A 160 -10.28 13.55 30.17
CA LEU A 160 -9.79 12.23 29.81
C LEU A 160 -10.87 11.39 29.12
N ARG A 161 -12.09 11.37 29.66
CA ARG A 161 -13.22 10.65 29.02
C ARG A 161 -13.57 11.23 27.66
N SER A 162 -13.59 12.58 27.54
CA SER A 162 -13.85 13.25 26.27
C SER A 162 -12.79 12.94 25.21
N LEU A 163 -11.51 12.94 25.58
CA LEU A 163 -10.42 12.56 24.69
C LEU A 163 -10.54 11.11 24.21
N ARG A 164 -10.78 10.18 25.13
CA ARG A 164 -10.94 8.76 24.79
C ARG A 164 -12.15 8.52 23.90
N ALA A 165 -13.28 9.16 24.17
CA ALA A 165 -14.47 9.05 23.33
C ALA A 165 -14.22 9.58 21.91
N ALA A 166 -13.53 10.73 21.78
CA ALA A 166 -13.15 11.29 20.48
C ALA A 166 -12.18 10.36 19.73
N ALA A 167 -11.16 9.83 20.39
CA ALA A 167 -10.20 8.90 19.80
C ALA A 167 -10.87 7.61 19.33
N THR A 168 -11.74 7.00 20.15
CA THR A 168 -12.51 5.81 19.77
C THR A 168 -13.41 6.09 18.56
N GLY A 169 -14.09 7.24 18.55
CA GLY A 169 -14.93 7.66 17.43
C GLY A 169 -14.14 7.86 16.14
N LEU A 170 -12.94 8.46 16.23
CA LEU A 170 -12.03 8.62 15.10
C LEU A 170 -11.54 7.26 14.56
N VAL A 171 -11.05 6.38 15.42
CA VAL A 171 -10.59 5.03 15.02
C VAL A 171 -11.72 4.28 14.31
N ALA A 172 -12.94 4.30 14.86
CA ALA A 172 -14.09 3.66 14.23
C ALA A 172 -14.42 4.25 12.84
N SER A 173 -14.36 5.58 12.70
CA SER A 173 -14.62 6.26 11.43
C SER A 173 -13.52 6.06 10.39
N LEU A 174 -12.28 5.88 10.86
CA LEU A 174 -11.09 5.65 10.02
C LEU A 174 -10.74 4.16 9.89
N GLN A 175 -11.64 3.25 10.25
CA GLN A 175 -11.43 1.81 10.10
C GLN A 175 -11.09 1.39 8.66
N PRO A 176 -11.72 1.96 7.59
CA PRO A 176 -11.32 1.66 6.21
C PRO A 176 -9.88 2.06 5.85
N TYR A 177 -9.26 2.93 6.65
CA TYR A 177 -7.87 3.37 6.51
C TYR A 177 -6.90 2.55 7.36
N GLY A 178 -7.37 1.52 8.06
CA GLY A 178 -6.57 0.70 8.95
C GLY A 178 -6.16 1.38 10.25
N ALA A 179 -6.90 2.40 10.70
CA ALA A 179 -6.56 3.20 11.87
C ALA A 179 -6.50 2.38 13.17
N ALA A 180 -5.44 2.58 13.95
CA ALA A 180 -5.23 1.96 15.26
C ALA A 180 -4.72 2.98 16.28
N LEU A 181 -5.19 2.87 17.52
CA LEU A 181 -4.72 3.72 18.61
C LEU A 181 -3.31 3.30 19.02
N LEU A 182 -2.37 4.26 19.13
CA LEU A 182 -1.03 4.00 19.62
C LEU A 182 -1.06 3.67 21.11
N GLY A 183 -0.26 2.71 21.53
CA GLY A 183 -0.23 2.21 22.89
C GLY A 183 1.16 1.78 23.37
N ASP A 184 1.15 1.00 24.43
CA ASP A 184 2.35 0.36 24.95
C ASP A 184 2.44 -1.07 24.40
N TYR A 185 3.67 -1.53 24.13
CA TYR A 185 3.92 -2.91 23.72
C TYR A 185 5.18 -3.49 24.38
N THR A 186 5.27 -4.81 24.42
CA THR A 186 6.46 -5.50 24.93
C THR A 186 7.44 -5.76 23.80
N GLY A 187 8.60 -5.13 23.83
CA GLY A 187 9.65 -5.33 22.86
C GLY A 187 10.38 -6.68 23.02
N PRO A 188 11.23 -7.07 22.04
CA PRO A 188 11.94 -8.36 22.02
C PRO A 188 12.82 -8.62 23.26
N LYS A 189 13.28 -7.57 23.94
CA LYS A 189 14.10 -7.65 25.15
C LYS A 189 13.28 -7.67 26.45
N GLY A 190 11.94 -7.79 26.37
CA GLY A 190 11.03 -7.83 27.52
C GLY A 190 10.76 -6.48 28.19
N TYR A 191 11.19 -5.37 27.59
CA TYR A 191 10.86 -4.03 28.07
C TYR A 191 9.57 -3.51 27.48
N THR A 192 8.80 -2.76 28.26
CA THR A 192 7.63 -2.03 27.76
C THR A 192 8.10 -0.78 27.02
N ASN A 193 7.73 -0.66 25.75
CA ASN A 193 7.93 0.49 24.88
C ASN A 193 6.60 1.24 24.71
N SER A 194 6.66 2.49 24.26
CA SER A 194 5.48 3.31 24.00
C SER A 194 5.53 3.89 22.58
N GLU A 195 4.58 3.50 21.74
CA GLU A 195 4.46 3.96 20.36
C GLU A 195 4.24 5.48 20.26
N ILE A 196 3.54 6.09 21.26
CA ILE A 196 3.39 7.55 21.32
C ILE A 196 4.75 8.23 21.47
N LEU A 197 5.62 7.69 22.34
CA LEU A 197 6.95 8.25 22.53
C LEU A 197 7.85 8.01 21.32
N GLU A 198 7.67 6.91 20.59
CA GLU A 198 8.36 6.63 19.33
C GLU A 198 8.02 7.68 18.28
N LEU A 199 6.73 7.98 18.08
CA LEU A 199 6.27 9.05 17.20
C LEU A 199 6.90 10.40 17.58
N LEU A 200 6.79 10.81 18.84
CA LEU A 200 7.30 12.10 19.30
C LEU A 200 8.83 12.19 19.24
N SER A 201 9.52 11.08 19.48
CA SER A 201 10.97 10.97 19.30
C SER A 201 11.38 11.06 17.84
N ALA A 202 10.63 10.40 16.94
CA ALA A 202 10.89 10.42 15.49
C ALA A 202 10.75 11.84 14.91
N LEU A 203 9.75 12.61 15.33
CA LEU A 203 9.57 14.00 14.92
C LEU A 203 10.78 14.87 15.26
N TYR A 204 11.46 14.62 16.39
CA TYR A 204 12.62 15.38 16.79
C TYR A 204 13.93 14.84 16.19
N ASN A 205 14.18 13.53 16.38
CA ASN A 205 15.46 12.91 16.04
C ASN A 205 15.54 12.45 14.58
N GLY A 206 14.38 12.32 13.92
CA GLY A 206 14.29 11.92 12.52
C GLY A 206 14.40 10.42 12.28
N GLU A 207 14.38 9.62 13.32
CA GLU A 207 14.49 8.14 13.25
C GLU A 207 13.35 7.51 14.03
N MET A 208 12.65 6.57 13.41
CA MET A 208 11.65 5.76 14.07
C MET A 208 12.34 4.60 14.79
N GLN A 209 12.45 4.71 16.11
CA GLN A 209 13.13 3.71 16.95
C GLN A 209 12.29 3.40 18.20
N PRO A 210 12.35 2.16 18.73
CA PRO A 210 11.68 1.80 19.97
C PRO A 210 12.08 2.70 21.14
N VAL A 211 11.09 3.31 21.81
CA VAL A 211 11.29 4.17 22.97
C VAL A 211 10.70 3.52 24.20
N ARG A 212 11.57 3.23 25.17
CA ARG A 212 11.16 2.60 26.43
C ARG A 212 10.25 3.52 27.24
N ARG A 213 9.16 2.96 27.77
CA ARG A 213 8.29 3.66 28.72
C ARG A 213 9.08 4.10 29.97
N PRO A 214 9.12 5.40 30.29
CA PRO A 214 9.83 5.90 31.46
C PRO A 214 9.07 5.61 32.76
N ALA A 215 9.76 5.74 33.91
CA ALA A 215 9.11 5.80 35.19
C ALA A 215 8.22 7.06 35.32
N GLU A 216 7.19 7.00 36.13
CA GLU A 216 6.13 8.03 36.22
C GLU A 216 6.61 9.44 36.60
N ASP A 217 7.76 9.57 37.26
CA ASP A 217 8.35 10.83 37.70
C ASP A 217 9.25 11.55 36.68
N ARG A 218 9.48 10.94 35.54
CA ARG A 218 10.35 11.48 34.49
C ARG A 218 9.62 12.46 33.59
N ASP A 219 10.25 13.62 33.35
CA ASP A 219 9.79 14.59 32.35
C ASP A 219 10.12 14.09 30.92
N ILE A 220 9.09 13.78 30.15
CA ILE A 220 9.21 13.19 28.83
C ILE A 220 9.90 14.15 27.86
N GLY A 221 9.59 15.45 27.91
CA GLY A 221 10.20 16.44 27.03
C GLY A 221 11.71 16.44 27.08
N HIS A 222 12.30 16.18 28.27
CA HIS A 222 13.75 16.07 28.42
C HIS A 222 14.34 14.73 28.04
N MET A 223 13.51 13.70 27.89
CA MET A 223 13.95 12.34 27.60
C MET A 223 14.04 12.05 26.09
N LEU A 224 13.13 12.66 25.30
CA LEU A 224 13.00 12.35 23.88
C LEU A 224 14.19 12.79 23.03
N PRO A 225 14.77 14.01 23.18
CA PRO A 225 15.87 14.46 22.34
C PRO A 225 17.18 13.75 22.68
N TYR A 226 17.77 13.05 21.71
CA TYR A 226 19.13 12.50 21.82
C TYR A 226 20.09 13.05 20.75
N ARG A 227 19.57 13.76 19.75
CA ARG A 227 20.35 14.55 18.78
C ARG A 227 20.39 16.02 19.19
N ARG A 228 21.45 16.72 18.83
CA ARG A 228 21.58 18.15 18.99
C ARG A 228 21.06 18.85 17.74
N ALA A 229 20.09 19.74 17.88
CA ALA A 229 19.64 20.64 16.83
C ALA A 229 20.42 21.95 16.90
N SER A 230 20.96 22.39 15.76
CA SER A 230 21.64 23.69 15.60
C SER A 230 21.00 24.43 14.43
N PHE A 231 20.41 25.59 14.70
CA PHE A 231 19.72 26.39 13.69
C PHE A 231 20.68 27.37 13.02
N GLY A 232 20.75 27.33 11.67
CA GLY A 232 21.42 28.31 10.83
C GLY A 232 20.43 29.37 10.36
N ILE A 233 20.68 29.94 9.17
CA ILE A 233 19.80 30.96 8.58
C ILE A 233 18.57 30.32 7.96
N ASP A 234 18.78 29.41 7.00
CA ASP A 234 17.72 28.76 6.19
C ASP A 234 17.82 27.23 6.18
N ALA A 235 18.73 26.69 6.98
CA ALA A 235 18.92 25.27 7.24
C ALA A 235 19.33 25.04 8.69
N MET A 236 19.05 23.84 9.21
CA MET A 236 19.47 23.37 10.51
C MET A 236 20.28 22.09 10.40
N GLU A 237 21.11 21.84 11.40
CA GLU A 237 21.89 20.60 11.55
C GLU A 237 21.34 19.78 12.73
N LEU A 238 21.11 18.48 12.50
CA LEU A 238 20.79 17.49 13.50
C LEU A 238 21.99 16.57 13.70
N ARG A 239 22.71 16.71 14.80
CA ARG A 239 23.93 15.96 15.10
C ARG A 239 23.71 14.95 16.19
N GLY A 240 23.93 13.69 15.91
CA GLY A 240 23.92 12.56 16.86
C GLY A 240 25.29 11.91 16.98
N SER A 241 25.31 10.61 17.22
CA SER A 241 26.53 9.78 17.28
C SER A 241 27.10 9.43 15.90
N GLY A 242 26.30 9.53 14.84
CA GLY A 242 26.67 9.28 13.45
C GLY A 242 26.99 10.55 12.67
N GLU A 243 26.89 10.48 11.35
CA GLU A 243 26.98 11.64 10.48
C GLU A 243 25.84 12.63 10.75
N PRO A 244 26.09 13.94 10.60
CA PRO A 244 25.03 14.92 10.77
C PRO A 244 24.04 14.86 9.61
N ASP A 245 22.77 15.10 9.91
CA ASP A 245 21.74 15.38 8.92
C ASP A 245 21.47 16.89 8.88
N PHE A 246 21.17 17.40 7.69
CA PHE A 246 20.74 18.77 7.49
C PHE A 246 19.25 18.79 7.18
N ALA A 247 18.54 19.82 7.66
CA ALA A 247 17.12 19.97 7.40
C ALA A 247 16.75 21.42 7.09
N ALA A 248 15.68 21.59 6.33
CA ALA A 248 15.06 22.87 6.03
C ALA A 248 13.55 22.79 6.23
N MET A 249 12.93 23.93 6.54
CA MET A 249 11.49 24.03 6.73
C MET A 249 10.84 24.76 5.55
N LEU A 250 9.80 24.17 4.99
CA LEU A 250 8.86 24.82 4.08
C LEU A 250 7.55 25.09 4.83
N SER A 251 6.94 26.25 4.58
CA SER A 251 5.61 26.58 5.12
C SER A 251 4.70 27.14 4.04
N LEU A 252 3.40 26.90 4.14
CA LEU A 252 2.41 27.56 3.30
C LEU A 252 2.32 29.03 3.71
N LYS A 253 2.57 29.92 2.74
CA LYS A 253 2.33 31.36 2.88
C LYS A 253 0.93 31.73 2.46
N ASP A 254 0.48 31.12 1.36
CA ASP A 254 -0.87 31.29 0.84
C ASP A 254 -1.44 29.94 0.39
N TYR A 255 -2.73 29.81 0.48
CA TYR A 255 -3.45 28.56 0.24
C TYR A 255 -3.94 28.47 -1.21
N PRO A 256 -4.12 27.26 -1.78
CA PRO A 256 -4.67 27.12 -3.12
C PRO A 256 -6.14 27.58 -3.14
N ASP A 257 -6.58 28.10 -4.29
CA ASP A 257 -7.95 28.58 -4.50
C ASP A 257 -9.00 27.46 -4.33
N ALA A 258 -8.64 26.24 -4.67
CA ALA A 258 -9.47 25.05 -4.53
C ALA A 258 -8.69 23.88 -3.95
N THR A 259 -9.38 23.02 -3.21
CA THR A 259 -8.81 21.81 -2.66
C THR A 259 -9.57 20.58 -3.12
N SER A 260 -8.87 19.50 -3.36
CA SER A 260 -9.42 18.18 -3.71
C SER A 260 -8.70 17.07 -2.92
N PRO A 261 -9.33 15.90 -2.74
CA PRO A 261 -8.64 14.75 -2.17
C PRO A 261 -7.38 14.42 -2.97
N GLY A 262 -6.29 14.09 -2.27
CA GLY A 262 -5.00 13.78 -2.88
C GLY A 262 -4.12 14.99 -3.20
N LEU A 263 -4.45 16.17 -2.70
CA LEU A 263 -3.69 17.40 -2.94
C LEU A 263 -2.18 17.26 -2.64
N LEU A 264 -1.80 16.48 -1.65
CA LEU A 264 -0.42 16.26 -1.24
C LEU A 264 0.22 14.98 -1.81
N ASP A 265 -0.49 14.20 -2.62
CA ASP A 265 0.02 12.90 -3.12
C ASP A 265 1.30 13.07 -3.96
N GLY A 266 1.39 14.14 -4.74
CA GLY A 266 2.60 14.47 -5.51
C GLY A 266 3.83 14.67 -4.62
N LEU A 267 3.68 15.34 -3.49
CA LEU A 267 4.73 15.55 -2.51
C LEU A 267 5.18 14.21 -1.88
N LEU A 268 4.23 13.33 -1.54
CA LEU A 268 4.50 12.06 -0.88
C LEU A 268 5.11 10.99 -1.81
N ARG A 269 5.30 11.29 -3.09
CA ARG A 269 5.99 10.44 -4.08
C ARG A 269 7.44 10.84 -4.32
N LEU A 270 7.88 11.99 -3.81
CA LEU A 270 9.24 12.47 -4.03
C LEU A 270 10.27 11.57 -3.33
N PRO A 271 11.46 11.35 -3.94
CA PRO A 271 12.49 10.44 -3.39
C PRO A 271 13.34 11.12 -2.30
N TYR A 272 12.68 11.78 -1.34
CA TYR A 272 13.33 12.50 -0.25
C TYR A 272 12.72 12.18 1.10
N GLU A 273 13.52 12.26 2.15
CA GLU A 273 13.05 12.14 3.52
C GLU A 273 12.40 13.46 3.96
N MET A 274 11.17 13.37 4.48
CA MET A 274 10.46 14.56 4.94
C MET A 274 9.43 14.24 6.03
N VAL A 275 9.07 15.26 6.77
CA VAL A 275 7.93 15.24 7.70
C VAL A 275 6.95 16.32 7.27
N VAL A 276 5.78 15.90 6.80
CA VAL A 276 4.64 16.81 6.59
C VAL A 276 3.89 16.92 7.90
N SER A 277 3.71 18.14 8.38
CA SER A 277 3.01 18.43 9.63
C SER A 277 1.87 19.40 9.37
N GLU A 278 0.66 18.94 9.64
CA GLU A 278 -0.55 19.75 9.60
C GLU A 278 -1.15 19.87 10.99
N SER A 279 -1.77 21.00 11.30
CA SER A 279 -2.58 21.14 12.49
C SER A 279 -3.91 21.81 12.17
N TYR A 280 -4.97 21.37 12.82
CA TYR A 280 -6.29 21.95 12.70
C TYR A 280 -6.92 22.16 14.09
N ALA A 281 -7.28 23.40 14.39
CA ALA A 281 -7.94 23.79 15.62
C ALA A 281 -9.33 24.36 15.31
N PRO A 282 -10.41 23.59 15.52
CA PRO A 282 -11.78 24.06 15.26
C PRO A 282 -12.08 25.35 16.04
N SER A 283 -12.68 26.31 15.38
CA SER A 283 -13.14 27.57 15.97
C SER A 283 -14.60 27.48 16.42
N GLU A 284 -14.95 28.14 17.49
CA GLU A 284 -16.37 28.33 17.84
C GLU A 284 -17.09 29.08 16.73
N ARG A 285 -18.33 28.68 16.45
CA ARG A 285 -19.14 29.23 15.36
C ARG A 285 -19.27 30.75 15.44
N THR A 286 -19.42 31.30 16.66
CA THR A 286 -19.46 32.74 16.92
C THR A 286 -18.16 33.42 16.55
N THR A 287 -17.02 32.88 16.97
CA THR A 287 -15.69 33.43 16.70
C THR A 287 -15.36 33.38 15.21
N ALA A 288 -15.65 32.26 14.54
CA ALA A 288 -15.44 32.13 13.09
C ALA A 288 -16.29 33.16 12.32
N ARG A 289 -17.56 33.33 12.69
CA ARG A 289 -18.45 34.32 12.07
C ARG A 289 -17.95 35.76 12.26
N GLU A 290 -17.51 36.13 13.46
CA GLU A 290 -16.97 37.46 13.74
C GLU A 290 -15.71 37.74 12.89
N ARG A 291 -14.81 36.74 12.72
CA ARG A 291 -13.63 36.87 11.86
C ARG A 291 -14.01 37.04 10.38
N MET A 292 -15.00 36.29 9.89
CA MET A 292 -15.53 36.43 8.52
C MET A 292 -16.18 37.79 8.31
N ASP A 293 -17.00 38.26 9.25
CA ASP A 293 -17.65 39.58 9.16
C ASP A 293 -16.64 40.73 9.15
N LEU A 294 -15.50 40.55 9.86
CA LEU A 294 -14.39 41.50 9.83
C LEU A 294 -13.67 41.47 8.45
N ALA A 295 -13.44 40.29 7.88
CA ALA A 295 -12.84 40.13 6.56
C ALA A 295 -13.75 40.71 5.47
N ILE A 296 -15.04 40.42 5.48
CA ILE A 296 -16.04 40.98 4.55
C ILE A 296 -16.07 42.53 4.61
N ARG A 297 -15.95 43.11 5.83
CA ARG A 297 -15.91 44.57 5.98
C ARG A 297 -14.63 45.15 5.38
N ARG A 298 -13.49 44.48 5.49
CA ARG A 298 -12.24 44.92 4.87
C ARG A 298 -12.28 44.84 3.35
N LEU A 299 -12.85 43.78 2.78
CA LEU A 299 -13.05 43.63 1.34
C LEU A 299 -14.01 44.68 0.75
N ARG A 300 -14.94 45.25 1.55
CA ARG A 300 -15.83 46.34 1.11
C ARG A 300 -15.10 47.67 0.86
N SER A 301 -13.92 47.85 1.46
CA SER A 301 -13.14 49.09 1.34
C SER A 301 -12.09 49.03 0.23
N VAL A 302 -11.98 47.91 -0.50
CA VAL A 302 -11.04 47.66 -1.60
C VAL A 302 -11.86 47.49 -2.90
N ASP A 303 -11.30 47.83 -4.05
CA ASP A 303 -11.93 47.96 -5.37
C ASP A 303 -12.71 46.75 -5.92
N GLU A 304 -13.31 46.93 -7.12
CA GLU A 304 -14.21 45.95 -7.80
C GLU A 304 -13.67 44.53 -7.97
N GLU A 305 -12.35 44.35 -8.00
CA GLU A 305 -11.71 43.03 -8.08
C GLU A 305 -11.99 42.13 -6.86
N ALA A 306 -12.26 42.70 -5.70
CA ALA A 306 -12.61 41.99 -4.47
C ALA A 306 -14.09 41.50 -4.41
N GLN A 307 -14.86 41.65 -5.47
CA GLN A 307 -16.31 41.26 -5.45
C GLN A 307 -16.47 39.72 -5.42
N ALA A 308 -15.64 38.98 -6.15
CA ALA A 308 -15.68 37.51 -6.16
C ALA A 308 -15.30 36.95 -4.80
N GLU A 309 -14.18 37.37 -4.22
CA GLU A 309 -13.73 36.96 -2.88
C GLU A 309 -14.75 37.25 -1.79
N ARG A 310 -15.41 38.39 -1.92
CA ARG A 310 -16.50 38.77 -1.01
C ARG A 310 -17.72 37.90 -1.15
N ALA A 311 -18.10 37.49 -2.38
CA ALA A 311 -19.21 36.58 -2.62
C ALA A 311 -18.93 35.21 -2.01
N ASP A 312 -17.71 34.69 -2.19
CA ASP A 312 -17.25 33.42 -1.61
C ASP A 312 -17.23 33.47 -0.09
N MET A 313 -16.75 34.56 0.51
CA MET A 313 -16.77 34.76 1.96
C MET A 313 -18.18 34.83 2.53
N LEU A 314 -19.15 35.43 1.80
CA LEU A 314 -20.54 35.44 2.20
C LEU A 314 -21.18 34.05 2.12
N ALA A 315 -20.90 33.29 1.05
CA ALA A 315 -21.33 31.90 0.91
C ALA A 315 -20.76 31.02 2.03
N ALA A 316 -19.46 31.15 2.34
CA ALA A 316 -18.81 30.46 3.43
C ALA A 316 -19.43 30.77 4.79
N ARG A 317 -19.78 32.05 5.05
CA ARG A 317 -20.45 32.47 6.28
C ARG A 317 -21.86 31.87 6.39
N ASP A 318 -22.60 31.82 5.29
CA ASP A 318 -23.96 31.24 5.26
C ASP A 318 -23.88 29.71 5.47
N ALA A 319 -22.92 29.02 4.88
CA ALA A 319 -22.65 27.61 5.11
C ALA A 319 -22.28 27.31 6.58
N LEU A 320 -21.47 28.16 7.22
CA LEU A 320 -21.21 28.09 8.65
C LEU A 320 -22.50 28.29 9.47
N GLY A 321 -23.32 29.26 9.09
CA GLY A 321 -24.61 29.57 9.76
C GLY A 321 -25.55 28.37 9.75
N ASN A 322 -25.67 27.71 8.62
CA ASN A 322 -26.52 26.53 8.42
C ASN A 322 -25.91 25.25 9.02
N GLY A 323 -24.66 25.29 9.50
CA GLY A 323 -23.97 24.13 10.03
C GLY A 323 -23.53 23.12 8.97
N ALA A 324 -23.49 23.52 7.70
CA ALA A 324 -23.03 22.67 6.59
C ALA A 324 -21.53 22.42 6.67
N VAL A 325 -20.72 23.38 7.13
CA VAL A 325 -19.28 23.25 7.33
C VAL A 325 -18.86 23.83 8.68
N GLY A 326 -17.76 23.33 9.23
CA GLY A 326 -17.01 23.95 10.32
C GLY A 326 -15.87 24.82 9.79
N PHE A 327 -15.29 25.66 10.63
CA PHE A 327 -14.06 26.40 10.33
C PHE A 327 -13.08 26.27 11.47
N GLY A 328 -11.80 26.31 11.15
CA GLY A 328 -10.72 26.22 12.13
C GLY A 328 -9.43 26.84 11.64
N ASP A 329 -8.52 27.09 12.57
CA ASP A 329 -7.17 27.54 12.24
C ASP A 329 -6.34 26.35 11.79
N HIS A 330 -5.79 26.45 10.59
CA HIS A 330 -4.94 25.44 9.95
C HIS A 330 -3.51 25.95 9.78
N HIS A 331 -2.57 25.03 9.82
CA HIS A 331 -1.16 25.24 9.54
C HIS A 331 -0.63 24.00 8.83
N LEU A 332 0.22 24.21 7.83
CA LEU A 332 0.97 23.16 7.16
C LEU A 332 2.42 23.57 7.00
N SER A 333 3.33 22.69 7.39
CA SER A 333 4.77 22.82 7.17
C SER A 333 5.38 21.47 6.76
N VAL A 334 6.50 21.54 6.06
CA VAL A 334 7.27 20.35 5.63
C VAL A 334 8.71 20.52 6.09
N LEU A 335 9.18 19.60 6.91
CA LEU A 335 10.59 19.44 7.25
C LEU A 335 11.23 18.51 6.23
N VAL A 336 12.13 19.01 5.41
CA VAL A 336 12.91 18.22 4.43
C VAL A 336 14.26 17.90 5.01
N ARG A 337 14.77 16.66 4.87
CA ARG A 337 16.05 16.23 5.42
C ARG A 337 16.94 15.60 4.36
N GLU A 338 18.24 15.91 4.41
CA GLU A 338 19.29 15.29 3.60
C GLU A 338 20.65 15.30 4.31
N ARG A 339 21.56 14.46 3.84
CA ARG A 339 22.89 14.31 4.44
C ARG A 339 23.88 15.42 4.07
N THR A 340 23.60 16.18 3.02
CA THR A 340 24.48 17.28 2.57
C THR A 340 23.65 18.51 2.18
N LEU A 341 24.19 19.69 2.38
CA LEU A 341 23.50 20.95 2.04
C LEU A 341 23.12 21.05 0.55
N PRO A 342 23.97 20.69 -0.44
CA PRO A 342 23.57 20.75 -1.84
C PRO A 342 22.35 19.84 -2.14
N ARG A 343 22.33 18.62 -1.60
CA ARG A 343 21.18 17.72 -1.75
C ARG A 343 19.93 18.22 -1.02
N LEU A 344 20.11 18.88 0.12
CA LEU A 344 19.02 19.53 0.83
C LEU A 344 18.39 20.64 0.00
N ASP A 345 19.21 21.44 -0.70
CA ASP A 345 18.71 22.50 -1.58
C ASP A 345 17.90 21.93 -2.74
N ASP A 346 18.40 20.87 -3.40
CA ASP A 346 17.69 20.16 -4.48
C ASP A 346 16.37 19.57 -3.97
N ALA A 347 16.39 18.87 -2.84
CA ALA A 347 15.20 18.25 -2.23
C ALA A 347 14.17 19.30 -1.81
N THR A 348 14.63 20.40 -1.21
CA THR A 348 13.76 21.50 -0.78
C THR A 348 13.10 22.18 -1.97
N ALA A 349 13.86 22.41 -3.06
CA ALA A 349 13.33 22.98 -4.30
C ALA A 349 12.28 22.05 -4.94
N ALA A 350 12.52 20.74 -4.99
CA ALA A 350 11.56 19.76 -5.51
C ALA A 350 10.27 19.71 -4.66
N CYS A 351 10.39 19.71 -3.34
CA CYS A 351 9.24 19.76 -2.43
C CYS A 351 8.44 21.05 -2.59
N ALA A 352 9.13 22.20 -2.72
CA ALA A 352 8.48 23.49 -2.94
C ALA A 352 7.75 23.53 -4.29
N ALA A 353 8.32 22.96 -5.35
CA ALA A 353 7.68 22.84 -6.66
C ALA A 353 6.41 21.98 -6.58
N ALA A 354 6.48 20.79 -5.95
CA ALA A 354 5.32 19.90 -5.80
C ALA A 354 4.17 20.56 -5.01
N LEU A 355 4.48 21.36 -4.01
CA LEU A 355 3.48 22.15 -3.28
C LEU A 355 2.95 23.32 -4.13
N ALA A 356 3.80 23.99 -4.90
CA ALA A 356 3.37 25.08 -5.80
C ALA A 356 2.46 24.58 -6.93
N ASP A 357 2.64 23.34 -7.40
CA ASP A 357 1.77 22.69 -8.40
C ASP A 357 0.31 22.55 -7.92
N THR A 358 0.09 22.58 -6.59
CA THR A 358 -1.27 22.63 -6.01
C THR A 358 -1.94 24.01 -6.09
N GLY A 359 -1.22 25.04 -6.52
CA GLY A 359 -1.65 26.44 -6.49
C GLY A 359 -1.29 27.16 -5.18
N ALA A 360 -0.61 26.51 -4.25
CA ALA A 360 -0.17 27.14 -3.00
C ALA A 360 1.07 28.00 -3.18
N ILE A 361 1.20 29.08 -2.39
CA ILE A 361 2.46 29.84 -2.28
C ILE A 361 3.23 29.29 -1.08
N VAL A 362 4.45 28.81 -1.37
CA VAL A 362 5.32 28.16 -0.39
C VAL A 362 6.56 29.01 -0.15
N VAL A 363 7.04 29.02 1.08
CA VAL A 363 8.28 29.70 1.46
C VAL A 363 9.22 28.75 2.19
N ARG A 364 10.49 28.78 1.85
CA ARG A 364 11.56 28.22 2.69
C ARG A 364 11.76 29.17 3.86
N GLU A 365 11.62 28.65 5.07
CA GLU A 365 11.74 29.48 6.27
C GLU A 365 13.20 29.81 6.57
N ASP A 366 13.44 31.09 6.84
CA ASP A 366 14.72 31.65 7.28
C ASP A 366 14.61 32.17 8.73
N THR A 367 14.16 33.40 8.90
CA THR A 367 13.94 34.00 10.23
C THR A 367 12.99 33.19 11.14
N ASN A 368 12.05 32.47 10.54
CA ASN A 368 11.09 31.61 11.24
C ASN A 368 11.49 30.14 11.25
N LEU A 369 12.71 29.76 10.85
CA LEU A 369 13.16 28.37 10.80
C LEU A 369 13.01 27.68 12.15
N GLU A 370 13.51 28.26 13.23
CA GLU A 370 13.40 27.68 14.57
C GLU A 370 11.94 27.61 15.07
N PRO A 371 11.12 28.66 15.02
CA PRO A 371 9.69 28.54 15.32
C PRO A 371 8.96 27.49 14.49
N ALA A 372 9.18 27.43 13.18
CA ALA A 372 8.54 26.45 12.30
C ALA A 372 8.92 25.01 12.68
N PHE A 373 10.18 24.77 13.03
CA PHE A 373 10.61 23.47 13.54
C PHE A 373 9.88 23.08 14.82
N TRP A 374 9.71 24.01 15.77
CA TRP A 374 9.01 23.72 17.03
C TRP A 374 7.49 23.59 16.85
N ALA A 375 6.92 24.21 15.83
CA ALA A 375 5.50 24.17 15.54
C ALA A 375 4.99 22.77 15.13
N GLN A 376 5.87 21.91 14.57
CA GLN A 376 5.51 20.55 14.17
C GLN A 376 5.16 19.63 15.35
N PHE A 377 5.60 19.97 16.58
CA PHE A 377 5.34 19.13 17.76
C PHE A 377 3.94 19.35 18.30
N PRO A 378 3.10 18.30 18.40
CA PRO A 378 1.75 18.41 18.97
C PRO A 378 1.74 19.08 20.35
N GLY A 379 0.96 20.14 20.48
CA GLY A 379 0.89 20.96 21.70
C GLY A 379 1.76 22.22 21.69
N ASN A 380 2.55 22.43 20.63
CA ASN A 380 3.40 23.60 20.45
C ASN A 380 2.79 24.68 19.55
N GLU A 381 1.48 24.84 19.58
CA GLU A 381 0.74 25.80 18.75
C GLU A 381 1.23 27.25 18.87
N GLN A 382 1.87 27.61 19.98
CA GLN A 382 2.46 28.94 20.21
C GLN A 382 3.60 29.29 19.21
N TYR A 383 4.22 28.29 18.59
CA TYR A 383 5.28 28.46 17.62
C TYR A 383 4.77 28.52 16.18
N ILE A 384 3.48 28.28 15.94
CA ILE A 384 2.90 28.36 14.59
C ILE A 384 2.85 29.82 14.16
N VAL A 385 3.69 30.17 13.19
CA VAL A 385 3.80 31.53 12.66
C VAL A 385 2.78 31.79 11.56
N ARG A 386 2.54 30.79 10.69
CA ARG A 386 1.63 30.92 9.55
C ARG A 386 0.39 30.09 9.79
N ARG A 387 -0.76 30.79 9.95
CA ARG A 387 -2.06 30.17 10.14
C ARG A 387 -3.06 30.74 9.17
N ALA A 388 -3.93 29.91 8.62
CA ALA A 388 -5.11 30.36 7.90
C ALA A 388 -6.36 29.73 8.48
N MET A 389 -7.47 30.45 8.40
CA MET A 389 -8.77 29.89 8.75
C MET A 389 -9.33 29.19 7.51
N ILE A 390 -9.45 27.86 7.57
CA ILE A 390 -10.02 27.05 6.48
C ILE A 390 -11.27 26.32 6.93
N SER A 391 -12.06 25.84 5.96
CA SER A 391 -13.23 25.01 6.23
C SER A 391 -12.83 23.58 6.63
N SER A 392 -13.75 22.87 7.30
CA SER A 392 -13.61 21.43 7.57
C SER A 392 -13.50 20.59 6.29
N ALA A 393 -14.12 21.05 5.18
CA ALA A 393 -14.02 20.41 3.87
C ALA A 393 -12.61 20.56 3.27
N ASN A 394 -12.01 21.78 3.37
CA ASN A 394 -10.62 21.97 2.94
C ASN A 394 -9.65 21.12 3.77
N MET A 395 -9.85 21.05 5.10
CA MET A 395 -9.02 20.19 5.97
C MET A 395 -9.14 18.71 5.58
N ALA A 396 -10.35 18.23 5.26
CA ALA A 396 -10.53 16.85 4.79
C ALA A 396 -9.84 16.57 3.44
N SER A 397 -9.61 17.59 2.62
CA SER A 397 -8.86 17.48 1.37
C SER A 397 -7.35 17.48 1.59
N PHE A 398 -6.83 18.33 2.48
CA PHE A 398 -5.42 18.33 2.87
C PHE A 398 -5.05 16.99 3.55
N GLY A 399 -5.78 16.61 4.59
CA GLY A 399 -5.63 15.33 5.27
C GLY A 399 -6.34 14.20 4.53
N SER A 400 -5.92 13.90 3.30
CA SER A 400 -6.55 12.85 2.47
C SER A 400 -6.37 11.46 3.05
N LEU A 401 -5.35 11.25 3.89
CA LEU A 401 -4.99 9.97 4.50
C LEU A 401 -4.79 8.87 3.44
N HIS A 402 -4.23 9.24 2.29
CA HIS A 402 -3.89 8.30 1.24
C HIS A 402 -2.65 7.48 1.65
N GLY A 403 -2.71 6.17 1.43
CA GLY A 403 -1.62 5.24 1.68
C GLY A 403 -1.22 4.49 0.42
N PHE A 404 0.01 4.01 0.37
CA PHE A 404 0.50 3.18 -0.71
C PHE A 404 0.53 1.72 -0.26
N ALA A 405 0.15 0.81 -1.16
CA ALA A 405 0.13 -0.61 -0.85
C ALA A 405 1.55 -1.11 -0.52
N LEU A 406 1.68 -1.78 0.61
CA LEU A 406 2.94 -2.44 1.01
C LEU A 406 2.91 -3.95 0.72
N GLY A 407 1.72 -4.54 0.52
CA GLY A 407 1.56 -5.97 0.46
C GLY A 407 1.82 -6.63 1.83
N GLN A 408 2.12 -7.93 1.82
CA GLN A 408 2.35 -8.72 3.04
C GLN A 408 3.66 -9.50 2.93
N ALA A 409 4.62 -9.21 3.82
CA ALA A 409 5.94 -9.82 3.80
C ALA A 409 5.92 -11.30 4.21
N GLU A 410 5.18 -11.63 5.26
CA GLU A 410 5.12 -12.95 5.90
C GLU A 410 3.67 -13.39 6.14
N GLY A 411 3.46 -14.66 6.45
CA GLY A 411 2.13 -15.21 6.74
C GLY A 411 1.23 -15.35 5.52
N ASN A 412 1.81 -15.39 4.31
CA ASN A 412 1.09 -15.66 3.07
C ASN A 412 0.81 -17.14 2.90
N HIS A 413 -0.03 -17.51 1.94
CA HIS A 413 -0.40 -18.91 1.68
C HIS A 413 0.82 -19.82 1.43
N TRP A 414 1.88 -19.30 0.79
CA TRP A 414 3.15 -20.01 0.60
C TRP A 414 4.23 -19.61 1.61
N GLY A 415 3.90 -18.81 2.64
CA GLY A 415 4.82 -18.35 3.68
C GLY A 415 5.26 -16.91 3.49
N GLU A 416 6.46 -16.68 2.96
CA GLU A 416 6.99 -15.34 2.67
C GLU A 416 6.41 -14.75 1.38
N ALA A 417 6.64 -13.45 1.16
CA ALA A 417 6.31 -12.81 -0.10
C ALA A 417 7.08 -13.43 -1.27
N VAL A 418 6.46 -13.49 -2.44
CA VAL A 418 7.08 -14.03 -3.66
C VAL A 418 8.28 -13.19 -4.08
N THR A 419 8.12 -11.88 -4.10
CA THR A 419 9.20 -10.94 -4.43
C THR A 419 8.87 -9.56 -3.87
N LEU A 420 9.91 -8.72 -3.81
CA LEU A 420 9.79 -7.31 -3.48
C LEU A 420 9.75 -6.50 -4.78
N LEU A 421 8.72 -5.70 -4.95
CA LEU A 421 8.58 -4.75 -6.05
C LEU A 421 8.65 -3.32 -5.50
N GLU A 422 8.73 -2.35 -6.40
CA GLU A 422 8.69 -0.93 -6.10
C GLU A 422 7.39 -0.33 -6.66
N THR A 423 6.70 0.47 -5.86
CA THR A 423 5.51 1.22 -6.31
C THR A 423 5.90 2.51 -7.04
N THR A 424 4.93 3.20 -7.62
CA THR A 424 5.10 4.52 -8.25
C THR A 424 5.54 5.63 -7.29
N SER A 425 5.43 5.39 -5.98
CA SER A 425 5.89 6.28 -4.91
C SER A 425 7.23 5.87 -4.29
N ALA A 426 7.95 4.94 -4.94
CA ALA A 426 9.18 4.34 -4.41
C ALA A 426 8.96 3.64 -3.05
N THR A 427 7.75 3.12 -2.78
CA THR A 427 7.52 2.29 -1.58
C THR A 427 7.75 0.82 -1.91
N PRO A 428 8.25 0.01 -0.94
CA PRO A 428 8.36 -1.42 -1.11
C PRO A 428 6.97 -2.06 -1.22
N PHE A 429 6.82 -3.01 -2.15
CA PHE A 429 5.60 -3.79 -2.28
C PHE A 429 5.93 -5.28 -2.24
N PHE A 430 5.51 -5.95 -1.18
CA PHE A 430 5.65 -7.39 -0.98
C PHE A 430 4.60 -8.13 -1.80
N PHE A 431 4.97 -8.55 -3.00
CA PHE A 431 4.08 -9.20 -3.94
C PHE A 431 3.77 -10.64 -3.54
N ASN A 432 2.51 -11.04 -3.66
CA ASN A 432 2.02 -12.41 -3.45
C ASN A 432 1.02 -12.78 -4.53
N PHE A 433 0.96 -14.07 -4.88
CA PHE A 433 -0.04 -14.59 -5.82
C PHE A 433 -1.42 -14.74 -5.17
N HIS A 434 -1.46 -14.94 -3.87
CA HIS A 434 -2.67 -15.20 -3.12
C HIS A 434 -3.17 -13.96 -2.39
N ASN A 435 -4.50 -13.82 -2.37
CA ASN A 435 -5.21 -12.94 -1.46
C ASN A 435 -6.12 -13.83 -0.59
N GLY A 436 -5.70 -14.09 0.65
CA GLY A 436 -6.26 -15.18 1.45
C GLY A 436 -6.04 -16.53 0.75
N ASP A 437 -7.12 -17.28 0.53
CA ASP A 437 -7.09 -18.59 -0.15
C ASP A 437 -7.16 -18.50 -1.69
N LEU A 438 -7.38 -17.31 -2.24
CA LEU A 438 -7.52 -17.11 -3.68
C LEU A 438 -6.15 -16.89 -4.31
N GLY A 439 -5.67 -17.88 -5.09
CA GLY A 439 -4.39 -17.87 -5.78
C GLY A 439 -4.45 -17.50 -7.27
N ASN A 440 -5.57 -16.94 -7.74
CA ASN A 440 -5.74 -16.55 -9.13
C ASN A 440 -5.41 -15.08 -9.33
N PHE A 441 -4.55 -14.77 -10.32
CA PHE A 441 -4.24 -13.40 -10.68
C PHE A 441 -4.13 -13.24 -12.20
N SER A 442 -4.29 -12.03 -12.70
CA SER A 442 -4.21 -11.69 -14.12
C SER A 442 -3.17 -10.62 -14.37
N VAL A 443 -2.37 -10.81 -15.43
CA VAL A 443 -1.43 -9.80 -15.94
C VAL A 443 -2.06 -9.17 -17.18
N ILE A 444 -2.48 -7.92 -17.08
CA ILE A 444 -3.19 -7.21 -18.15
C ILE A 444 -2.31 -6.05 -18.64
N GLY A 445 -2.26 -5.87 -19.95
CA GLY A 445 -1.53 -4.77 -20.57
C GLY A 445 -1.57 -4.84 -22.10
N PRO A 446 -1.27 -3.74 -22.81
CA PRO A 446 -1.22 -3.73 -24.27
C PRO A 446 -0.11 -4.64 -24.81
N SER A 447 -0.15 -4.93 -26.11
CA SER A 447 0.91 -5.70 -26.78
C SER A 447 2.25 -4.95 -26.66
N GLY A 448 3.33 -5.68 -26.37
CA GLY A 448 4.66 -5.10 -26.21
C GLY A 448 4.92 -4.43 -24.83
N SER A 449 3.97 -4.42 -23.90
CA SER A 449 4.14 -3.84 -22.54
C SER A 449 5.00 -4.68 -21.58
N GLY A 450 5.45 -5.86 -22.00
CA GLY A 450 6.30 -6.72 -21.18
C GLY A 450 5.56 -7.75 -20.32
N LYS A 451 4.28 -8.06 -20.60
CA LYS A 451 3.49 -9.06 -19.84
C LYS A 451 4.23 -10.39 -19.65
N THR A 452 4.75 -10.97 -20.75
CA THR A 452 5.47 -12.24 -20.70
C THR A 452 6.76 -12.16 -19.88
N VAL A 453 7.44 -10.99 -19.90
CA VAL A 453 8.64 -10.75 -19.09
C VAL A 453 8.28 -10.74 -17.60
N VAL A 454 7.18 -10.06 -17.23
CA VAL A 454 6.68 -10.03 -15.83
C VAL A 454 6.28 -11.43 -15.39
N MET A 455 5.56 -12.19 -16.22
CA MET A 455 5.16 -13.57 -15.91
C MET A 455 6.38 -14.46 -15.68
N ASN A 456 7.38 -14.41 -16.55
CA ASN A 456 8.63 -15.18 -16.41
C ASN A 456 9.43 -14.74 -15.16
N PHE A 457 9.48 -13.45 -14.87
CA PHE A 457 10.12 -12.93 -13.66
C PHE A 457 9.43 -13.44 -12.39
N LEU A 458 8.11 -13.34 -12.31
CA LEU A 458 7.34 -13.82 -11.16
C LEU A 458 7.46 -15.35 -11.00
N ALA A 459 7.47 -16.08 -12.13
CA ALA A 459 7.71 -17.53 -12.11
C ALA A 459 9.13 -17.88 -11.63
N ALA A 460 10.14 -17.08 -11.98
CA ALA A 460 11.51 -17.24 -11.48
C ALA A 460 11.59 -16.96 -9.97
N GLN A 461 10.96 -15.89 -9.49
CA GLN A 461 10.92 -15.54 -8.06
C GLN A 461 10.19 -16.60 -7.23
N ALA A 462 9.14 -17.22 -7.79
CA ALA A 462 8.42 -18.29 -7.14
C ALA A 462 9.23 -19.58 -6.97
N GLN A 463 10.33 -19.77 -7.72
CA GLN A 463 11.15 -20.99 -7.61
C GLN A 463 11.73 -21.24 -6.20
N LYS A 464 11.82 -20.21 -5.35
CA LYS A 464 12.18 -20.38 -3.92
C LYS A 464 11.23 -21.28 -3.15
N PHE A 465 9.95 -21.34 -3.54
CA PHE A 465 8.93 -22.22 -2.95
C PHE A 465 8.92 -23.62 -3.59
N ASN A 466 9.79 -23.85 -4.55
CA ASN A 466 9.92 -25.13 -5.25
C ASN A 466 8.60 -25.64 -5.89
N PRO A 467 7.78 -24.78 -6.54
CA PRO A 467 6.48 -25.19 -7.09
C PRO A 467 6.64 -26.04 -8.34
N ARG A 468 5.64 -26.88 -8.62
CA ARG A 468 5.43 -27.39 -9.96
C ARG A 468 4.98 -26.22 -10.84
N THR A 469 5.63 -25.99 -11.99
CA THR A 469 5.37 -24.86 -12.86
C THR A 469 5.01 -25.32 -14.24
N ILE A 470 3.82 -24.96 -14.73
CA ILE A 470 3.32 -25.34 -16.05
C ILE A 470 2.98 -24.07 -16.82
N LEU A 471 3.57 -23.92 -18.01
CA LEU A 471 3.38 -22.73 -18.84
C LEU A 471 2.75 -23.10 -20.17
N PHE A 472 1.61 -22.52 -20.47
CA PHE A 472 1.00 -22.52 -21.79
C PHE A 472 1.41 -21.22 -22.47
N ASP A 473 2.35 -21.33 -23.40
CA ASP A 473 3.09 -20.21 -23.97
C ASP A 473 2.65 -19.94 -25.41
N LYS A 474 2.55 -18.68 -25.77
CA LYS A 474 2.32 -18.25 -27.15
C LYS A 474 3.56 -17.53 -27.66
N ASP A 475 3.91 -17.82 -28.92
CA ASP A 475 5.06 -17.22 -29.60
C ASP A 475 6.42 -17.49 -28.91
N ARG A 476 6.50 -18.49 -28.06
CA ARG A 476 7.73 -18.99 -27.38
C ARG A 476 8.41 -17.97 -26.48
N GLY A 477 7.66 -17.06 -25.89
CA GLY A 477 8.18 -16.04 -24.97
C GLY A 477 8.74 -16.59 -23.65
N ALA A 478 8.29 -17.77 -23.23
CA ALA A 478 8.74 -18.44 -22.02
C ALA A 478 9.78 -19.56 -22.25
N GLU A 479 10.09 -19.93 -23.49
CA GLU A 479 10.98 -21.08 -23.81
C GLU A 479 12.35 -20.95 -23.16
N LEU A 480 13.00 -19.78 -23.26
CA LEU A 480 14.32 -19.55 -22.66
C LEU A 480 14.30 -19.71 -21.15
N PHE A 481 13.26 -19.19 -20.49
CA PHE A 481 13.09 -19.33 -19.06
C PHE A 481 12.91 -20.79 -18.65
N VAL A 482 11.97 -21.52 -19.27
CA VAL A 482 11.70 -22.93 -18.96
C VAL A 482 12.94 -23.79 -19.13
N ARG A 483 13.66 -23.64 -20.26
CA ARG A 483 14.92 -24.39 -20.48
C ARG A 483 16.03 -23.97 -19.52
N GLY A 484 16.12 -22.68 -19.21
CA GLY A 484 17.12 -22.11 -18.32
C GLY A 484 17.04 -22.65 -16.91
N ILE A 485 15.84 -22.93 -16.38
CA ILE A 485 15.62 -23.54 -15.06
C ILE A 485 15.58 -25.08 -15.12
N GLY A 486 16.07 -25.69 -16.20
CA GLY A 486 16.13 -27.16 -16.36
C GLY A 486 14.78 -27.82 -16.66
N GLY A 487 13.78 -27.06 -17.03
CA GLY A 487 12.45 -27.54 -17.43
C GLY A 487 12.43 -28.15 -18.82
N ARG A 488 11.35 -28.85 -19.12
CA ARG A 488 11.05 -29.37 -20.47
C ARG A 488 10.13 -28.38 -21.20
N TYR A 489 10.45 -28.08 -22.44
CA TYR A 489 9.63 -27.23 -23.31
C TYR A 489 9.27 -27.98 -24.58
N ASP A 490 7.98 -28.30 -24.75
CA ASP A 490 7.45 -29.06 -25.87
C ASP A 490 6.91 -28.11 -26.94
N ARG A 491 7.49 -28.18 -28.11
CA ARG A 491 7.03 -27.43 -29.29
C ARG A 491 6.05 -28.27 -30.06
N ILE A 492 4.84 -27.75 -30.26
CA ILE A 492 3.78 -28.43 -31.01
C ILE A 492 3.71 -27.80 -32.39
N TYR A 493 4.18 -28.56 -33.41
CA TYR A 493 4.18 -28.12 -34.79
C TYR A 493 2.98 -28.69 -35.54
N ALA A 494 2.26 -27.83 -36.28
CA ALA A 494 1.17 -28.27 -37.12
C ALA A 494 1.66 -29.24 -38.21
N GLY A 495 1.06 -30.41 -38.26
CA GLY A 495 1.42 -31.47 -39.24
C GLY A 495 2.51 -32.44 -38.76
N GLU A 496 3.18 -32.19 -37.65
CA GLU A 496 4.13 -33.13 -37.04
C GLU A 496 3.46 -33.88 -35.85
N PRO A 497 3.73 -35.20 -35.67
CA PRO A 497 3.14 -35.95 -34.57
C PRO A 497 3.41 -35.29 -33.22
N SER A 498 2.34 -34.99 -32.47
CA SER A 498 2.45 -34.37 -31.14
C SER A 498 2.88 -35.35 -30.04
N GLY A 499 2.72 -36.64 -30.27
CA GLY A 499 2.86 -37.67 -29.25
C GLY A 499 1.68 -37.78 -28.26
N PHE A 500 0.57 -37.08 -28.52
CA PHE A 500 -0.62 -37.16 -27.64
C PHE A 500 -1.54 -38.29 -28.08
N ASN A 501 -1.90 -39.18 -27.16
CA ASN A 501 -2.89 -40.21 -27.37
C ASN A 501 -3.79 -40.35 -26.12
N PRO A 502 -4.90 -39.58 -26.04
CA PRO A 502 -5.81 -39.64 -24.91
C PRO A 502 -6.44 -41.03 -24.69
N LEU A 503 -6.61 -41.85 -25.74
CA LEU A 503 -7.15 -43.20 -25.62
C LEU A 503 -6.19 -44.18 -24.95
N ALA A 504 -4.89 -43.88 -24.89
CA ALA A 504 -3.91 -44.70 -24.19
C ALA A 504 -3.92 -44.54 -22.66
N LEU A 505 -4.74 -43.62 -22.10
CA LEU A 505 -4.87 -43.39 -20.67
C LEU A 505 -5.27 -44.72 -19.93
N PRO A 506 -4.79 -44.89 -18.67
CA PRO A 506 -5.18 -46.03 -17.85
C PRO A 506 -6.69 -46.18 -17.69
N ASP A 507 -7.19 -47.43 -17.57
CA ASP A 507 -8.59 -47.72 -17.35
C ASP A 507 -9.01 -47.34 -15.92
N THR A 508 -9.53 -46.13 -15.77
CA THR A 508 -10.11 -45.62 -14.51
C THR A 508 -11.48 -44.98 -14.78
N PRO A 509 -12.38 -44.95 -13.79
CA PRO A 509 -13.68 -44.28 -13.94
C PRO A 509 -13.52 -42.80 -14.36
N ALA A 510 -12.49 -42.10 -13.84
CA ALA A 510 -12.20 -40.71 -14.18
C ALA A 510 -11.76 -40.54 -15.64
N ASN A 511 -10.87 -41.41 -16.13
CA ASN A 511 -10.40 -41.37 -17.52
C ASN A 511 -11.52 -41.76 -18.49
N ARG A 512 -12.35 -42.72 -18.16
CA ARG A 512 -13.54 -43.04 -18.98
C ARG A 512 -14.51 -41.85 -19.07
N ALA A 513 -14.79 -41.18 -17.94
CA ALA A 513 -15.65 -40.00 -17.92
C ALA A 513 -15.04 -38.88 -18.76
N PHE A 514 -13.76 -38.58 -18.56
CA PHE A 514 -13.02 -37.58 -19.37
C PHE A 514 -13.09 -37.91 -20.86
N LEU A 515 -12.84 -39.15 -21.27
CA LEU A 515 -12.84 -39.52 -22.69
C LEU A 515 -14.22 -39.36 -23.33
N ARG A 516 -15.32 -39.65 -22.60
CA ARG A 516 -16.68 -39.40 -23.10
C ARG A 516 -16.92 -37.94 -23.41
N ASP A 517 -16.54 -37.07 -22.49
CA ASP A 517 -16.68 -35.61 -22.65
C ASP A 517 -15.76 -35.08 -23.74
N TRP A 518 -14.50 -35.50 -23.72
CA TRP A 518 -13.49 -35.11 -24.69
C TRP A 518 -13.86 -35.52 -26.13
N LEU A 519 -14.27 -36.77 -26.36
CA LEU A 519 -14.75 -37.26 -27.65
C LEU A 519 -16.05 -36.58 -28.05
N GLY A 520 -16.95 -36.31 -27.10
CA GLY A 520 -18.15 -35.51 -27.37
C GLY A 520 -17.83 -34.15 -27.96
N VAL A 521 -16.85 -33.44 -27.41
CA VAL A 521 -16.35 -32.16 -27.93
C VAL A 521 -15.60 -32.32 -29.26
N LEU A 522 -14.70 -33.31 -29.36
CA LEU A 522 -13.89 -33.57 -30.56
C LEU A 522 -14.77 -33.86 -31.77
N LEU A 523 -15.79 -34.67 -31.58
CA LEU A 523 -16.71 -35.13 -32.64
C LEU A 523 -17.94 -34.22 -32.78
N LYS A 524 -18.09 -33.20 -31.93
CA LYS A 524 -19.27 -32.35 -31.86
C LYS A 524 -20.55 -33.19 -31.76
N ALA A 525 -20.57 -34.17 -30.84
CA ALA A 525 -21.70 -35.03 -30.61
C ALA A 525 -22.85 -34.22 -30.02
N GLU A 526 -24.02 -34.31 -30.64
CA GLU A 526 -25.24 -33.61 -30.22
C GLU A 526 -26.36 -34.59 -29.93
N GLY A 527 -27.06 -34.33 -28.85
CA GLY A 527 -28.19 -35.15 -28.44
C GLY A 527 -27.83 -36.48 -27.73
N PRO A 528 -28.79 -37.11 -27.11
CA PRO A 528 -28.53 -38.25 -26.22
C PRO A 528 -28.10 -39.53 -26.98
N GLU A 529 -28.51 -39.73 -28.24
CA GLU A 529 -28.16 -40.91 -29.02
C GLU A 529 -26.67 -40.91 -29.47
N GLU A 530 -26.14 -39.76 -29.92
CA GLU A 530 -24.74 -39.63 -30.30
C GLU A 530 -23.83 -39.75 -29.06
N LEU A 531 -24.19 -39.09 -27.96
CA LEU A 531 -23.45 -39.20 -26.70
C LEU A 531 -23.46 -40.63 -26.12
N GLN A 532 -24.57 -41.36 -26.24
CA GLN A 532 -24.63 -42.75 -25.84
C GLN A 532 -23.73 -43.62 -26.73
N THR A 533 -23.69 -43.38 -28.05
CA THR A 533 -22.78 -44.06 -28.99
C THR A 533 -21.33 -43.84 -28.59
N VAL A 534 -20.93 -42.59 -28.29
CA VAL A 534 -19.57 -42.27 -27.81
C VAL A 534 -19.28 -43.01 -26.51
N SER A 535 -20.24 -43.03 -25.55
CA SER A 535 -20.06 -43.73 -24.29
C SER A 535 -19.82 -45.23 -24.47
N HIS A 536 -20.63 -45.91 -25.29
CA HIS A 536 -20.46 -47.34 -25.60
C HIS A 536 -19.12 -47.60 -26.33
N ALA A 537 -18.73 -46.74 -27.25
CA ALA A 537 -17.46 -46.87 -27.95
C ALA A 537 -16.25 -46.72 -27.01
N VAL A 538 -16.31 -45.81 -26.01
CA VAL A 538 -15.27 -45.67 -24.96
C VAL A 538 -15.17 -46.94 -24.11
N ASP A 539 -16.30 -47.49 -23.70
CA ASP A 539 -16.32 -48.74 -22.91
C ASP A 539 -15.72 -49.91 -23.73
N ALA A 540 -16.14 -50.07 -24.97
CA ALA A 540 -15.62 -51.09 -25.89
C ALA A 540 -14.10 -50.89 -26.19
N ALA A 541 -13.61 -49.67 -26.24
CA ALA A 541 -12.16 -49.41 -26.42
C ALA A 541 -11.31 -49.93 -25.25
N TYR A 542 -11.83 -49.89 -24.02
CA TYR A 542 -11.14 -50.42 -22.85
C TYR A 542 -11.27 -51.95 -22.70
N GLU A 543 -12.26 -52.59 -23.35
CA GLU A 543 -12.36 -54.04 -23.42
C GLU A 543 -11.39 -54.68 -24.45
N ASN A 544 -10.88 -53.85 -25.40
CA ASN A 544 -9.91 -54.27 -26.41
C ASN A 544 -8.47 -54.14 -25.89
N ASP A 545 -7.53 -54.79 -26.61
CA ASP A 545 -6.09 -54.67 -26.35
C ASP A 545 -5.62 -53.22 -26.35
N ALA A 546 -4.74 -52.86 -25.42
CA ALA A 546 -4.22 -51.49 -25.28
C ALA A 546 -3.53 -50.98 -26.55
N SER A 547 -2.90 -51.86 -27.38
CA SER A 547 -2.26 -51.47 -28.64
C SER A 547 -3.24 -50.97 -29.71
N LEU A 548 -4.53 -51.30 -29.55
CA LEU A 548 -5.59 -50.85 -30.44
C LEU A 548 -6.23 -49.51 -30.05
N ARG A 549 -5.85 -48.94 -28.91
CA ARG A 549 -6.40 -47.68 -28.37
C ARG A 549 -5.81 -46.46 -29.09
N ARG A 550 -6.21 -46.27 -30.36
CA ARG A 550 -5.85 -45.15 -31.25
C ARG A 550 -7.13 -44.65 -31.93
N LEU A 551 -7.16 -43.36 -32.28
CA LEU A 551 -8.32 -42.76 -32.92
C LEU A 551 -8.71 -43.47 -34.22
N ARG A 552 -7.75 -43.92 -35.02
CA ARG A 552 -8.02 -44.66 -36.26
C ARG A 552 -8.79 -45.97 -36.02
N ASN A 553 -8.48 -46.68 -34.95
CA ASN A 553 -9.15 -47.91 -34.57
C ASN A 553 -10.49 -47.61 -33.87
N PHE A 554 -10.57 -46.55 -33.14
CA PHE A 554 -11.77 -46.07 -32.47
C PHE A 554 -12.92 -45.78 -33.44
N ARG A 555 -12.59 -45.39 -34.68
CA ARG A 555 -13.56 -45.18 -35.74
C ARG A 555 -14.45 -46.41 -35.97
N GLU A 556 -13.91 -47.63 -35.91
CA GLU A 556 -14.67 -48.88 -36.10
C GLU A 556 -15.68 -49.08 -34.96
N LEU A 557 -15.35 -48.65 -33.76
CA LEU A 557 -16.28 -48.77 -32.62
C LEU A 557 -17.46 -47.79 -32.75
N LEU A 558 -17.27 -46.64 -33.41
CA LEU A 558 -18.36 -45.69 -33.69
C LEU A 558 -19.31 -46.16 -34.78
N SER A 559 -18.77 -46.78 -35.86
CA SER A 559 -19.56 -47.23 -37.00
C SER A 559 -20.18 -48.64 -36.80
N GLY A 560 -19.61 -49.47 -35.93
CA GLY A 560 -20.00 -50.87 -35.78
C GLY A 560 -19.89 -51.63 -37.11
N THR A 561 -20.92 -52.36 -37.45
CA THR A 561 -20.99 -53.12 -38.71
C THR A 561 -21.51 -52.32 -39.89
N ARG A 562 -21.88 -51.05 -39.71
CA ARG A 562 -22.41 -50.17 -40.75
C ARG A 562 -21.23 -49.45 -41.47
N ARG A 563 -21.43 -49.14 -42.73
CA ARG A 563 -20.51 -48.22 -43.43
C ARG A 563 -20.77 -46.82 -42.90
N PRO A 564 -19.71 -46.01 -42.64
CA PRO A 564 -19.88 -44.62 -42.23
C PRO A 564 -20.70 -43.84 -43.27
N GLU A 565 -21.69 -43.10 -42.80
CA GLU A 565 -22.51 -42.20 -43.61
C GLU A 565 -21.97 -40.76 -43.46
N ALA A 566 -22.20 -39.96 -44.51
CA ALA A 566 -21.74 -38.56 -44.48
C ALA A 566 -22.37 -37.80 -43.31
N GLY A 567 -21.52 -37.24 -42.46
CA GLY A 567 -21.91 -36.43 -41.27
C GLY A 567 -22.15 -37.25 -40.00
N ASP A 568 -22.01 -38.58 -40.00
CA ASP A 568 -22.04 -39.37 -38.77
C ASP A 568 -20.78 -39.21 -37.91
N LEU A 569 -20.76 -39.77 -36.68
CA LEU A 569 -19.61 -39.62 -35.77
C LEU A 569 -18.32 -40.23 -36.35
N ALA A 570 -18.39 -41.30 -37.12
CA ALA A 570 -17.26 -41.94 -37.71
C ALA A 570 -16.70 -41.11 -38.93
N ASP A 571 -17.58 -40.44 -39.62
CA ASP A 571 -17.18 -39.48 -40.68
C ASP A 571 -16.52 -38.23 -40.09
N ARG A 572 -17.10 -37.67 -39.03
CA ARG A 572 -16.51 -36.53 -38.29
C ARG A 572 -15.13 -36.83 -37.69
N LEU A 573 -14.87 -38.09 -37.29
CA LEU A 573 -13.57 -38.53 -36.82
C LEU A 573 -12.52 -38.59 -37.95
N SER A 574 -12.92 -38.65 -39.22
CA SER A 574 -12.01 -38.78 -40.35
C SER A 574 -10.99 -37.64 -40.47
N ALA A 575 -11.33 -36.45 -39.98
CA ALA A 575 -10.39 -35.30 -39.92
C ALA A 575 -9.24 -35.51 -38.92
N TRP A 576 -9.40 -36.41 -37.96
CA TRP A 576 -8.49 -36.61 -36.80
C TRP A 576 -7.65 -37.90 -36.89
N ILE A 577 -7.84 -38.71 -37.91
CA ILE A 577 -7.12 -39.98 -38.13
C ILE A 577 -6.23 -39.90 -39.38
N HIS A 578 -5.40 -40.92 -39.57
CA HIS A 578 -4.45 -41.00 -40.69
C HIS A 578 -5.09 -40.61 -42.03
N GLY A 579 -4.47 -39.64 -42.70
CA GLY A 579 -4.97 -39.01 -43.94
C GLY A 579 -5.85 -37.76 -43.68
N GLY A 580 -6.29 -37.51 -42.48
CA GLY A 580 -7.03 -36.30 -42.08
C GLY A 580 -6.12 -35.13 -41.71
N GLU A 581 -6.66 -33.92 -41.81
CA GLU A 581 -5.94 -32.65 -41.55
C GLU A 581 -5.33 -32.56 -40.13
N HIS A 582 -5.98 -33.15 -39.14
CA HIS A 582 -5.63 -33.03 -37.73
C HIS A 582 -5.08 -34.33 -37.10
N ALA A 583 -4.79 -35.35 -37.95
CA ALA A 583 -4.29 -36.66 -37.48
C ALA A 583 -3.02 -36.56 -36.62
N TRP A 584 -2.16 -35.62 -36.93
CA TRP A 584 -0.89 -35.39 -36.24
C TRP A 584 -1.05 -35.10 -34.76
N LEU A 585 -2.21 -34.62 -34.34
CA LEU A 585 -2.40 -34.15 -32.98
C LEU A 585 -2.72 -35.30 -31.98
N PHE A 586 -3.67 -36.19 -32.29
CA PHE A 586 -4.14 -37.22 -31.35
C PHE A 586 -4.10 -38.67 -31.88
N ASP A 587 -3.79 -38.91 -33.17
CA ASP A 587 -3.74 -40.26 -33.71
C ASP A 587 -2.35 -40.89 -33.58
N ASN A 588 -1.68 -40.72 -32.42
CA ASN A 588 -0.37 -41.24 -32.12
C ASN A 588 -0.44 -42.67 -31.54
N GLU A 589 0.67 -43.43 -31.66
CA GLU A 589 0.73 -44.83 -31.23
C GLU A 589 0.75 -44.98 -29.71
N THR A 590 1.54 -44.15 -29.09
CA THR A 590 1.70 -44.08 -27.63
C THR A 590 1.40 -42.67 -27.16
N ASP A 591 1.09 -42.55 -25.87
CA ASP A 591 1.00 -41.25 -25.22
C ASP A 591 2.39 -40.88 -24.66
N GLU A 592 3.04 -39.92 -25.29
CA GLU A 592 4.39 -39.45 -24.95
C GLU A 592 4.39 -38.20 -24.06
N LEU A 593 3.21 -37.77 -23.63
CA LEU A 593 3.10 -36.64 -22.72
C LEU A 593 3.73 -37.00 -21.36
N ASP A 594 4.93 -36.49 -21.13
CA ASP A 594 5.67 -36.65 -19.88
C ASP A 594 5.49 -35.40 -18.99
N LEU A 595 4.80 -35.58 -17.87
CA LEU A 595 4.56 -34.57 -16.85
C LEU A 595 5.42 -34.78 -15.59
N GLU A 596 6.48 -35.61 -15.66
CA GLU A 596 7.35 -35.88 -14.50
C GLU A 596 8.26 -34.70 -14.15
N ARG A 597 8.59 -33.87 -15.13
CA ARG A 597 9.43 -32.70 -14.88
C ARG A 597 8.69 -31.66 -14.03
N LYS A 598 9.42 -31.05 -13.11
CA LYS A 598 8.90 -30.01 -12.24
C LYS A 598 8.41 -28.78 -12.99
N THR A 599 9.14 -28.39 -14.05
CA THR A 599 8.78 -27.26 -14.90
C THR A 599 8.55 -27.73 -16.33
N LEU A 600 7.38 -27.38 -16.84
CA LEU A 600 6.91 -27.75 -18.17
C LEU A 600 6.45 -26.51 -18.92
N GLY A 601 6.78 -26.41 -20.18
CA GLY A 601 6.27 -25.39 -21.10
C GLY A 601 5.68 -26.05 -22.35
N PHE A 602 4.57 -25.54 -22.83
CA PHE A 602 3.92 -25.98 -24.06
C PHE A 602 3.78 -24.81 -25.01
N ASP A 603 4.33 -24.95 -26.23
CA ASP A 603 4.11 -23.99 -27.32
C ASP A 603 2.70 -24.18 -27.88
N MET A 604 1.82 -23.26 -27.53
CA MET A 604 0.42 -23.29 -27.94
C MET A 604 0.15 -22.48 -29.22
N THR A 605 1.16 -21.90 -29.87
CA THR A 605 1.01 -20.98 -30.99
C THR A 605 0.13 -21.56 -32.08
N ALA A 606 0.43 -22.78 -32.56
CA ALA A 606 -0.35 -23.44 -33.61
C ALA A 606 -1.78 -23.83 -33.20
N LEU A 607 -2.00 -24.02 -31.89
CA LEU A 607 -3.27 -24.51 -31.33
C LEU A 607 -4.24 -23.37 -31.02
N LEU A 608 -3.75 -22.25 -30.49
CA LEU A 608 -4.58 -21.12 -30.08
C LEU A 608 -5.28 -20.41 -31.24
N GLU A 609 -4.72 -20.49 -32.45
CA GLU A 609 -5.29 -19.86 -33.63
C GLU A 609 -6.46 -20.67 -34.24
N ASN A 610 -6.55 -21.98 -33.92
CA ASN A 610 -7.61 -22.85 -34.43
C ASN A 610 -8.50 -23.36 -33.29
N PRO A 611 -9.74 -22.84 -33.14
CA PRO A 611 -10.64 -23.26 -32.05
C PRO A 611 -10.97 -24.77 -32.06
N ARG A 612 -10.91 -25.44 -33.22
CA ARG A 612 -11.13 -26.88 -33.31
C ARG A 612 -10.04 -27.68 -32.65
N LEU A 613 -8.78 -27.23 -32.72
CA LEU A 613 -7.64 -27.89 -32.10
C LEU A 613 -7.50 -27.50 -30.61
N ARG A 614 -7.76 -26.24 -30.31
CA ARG A 614 -7.56 -25.63 -29.01
C ARG A 614 -8.32 -26.34 -27.90
N THR A 615 -9.66 -26.42 -28.02
CA THR A 615 -10.51 -26.93 -26.94
C THR A 615 -10.18 -28.38 -26.56
N PRO A 616 -10.12 -29.35 -27.51
CA PRO A 616 -9.79 -30.72 -27.12
C PRO A 616 -8.35 -30.87 -26.62
N THR A 617 -7.39 -30.04 -27.07
CA THR A 617 -6.03 -30.07 -26.54
C THR A 617 -5.97 -29.56 -25.10
N MET A 618 -6.63 -28.43 -24.82
CA MET A 618 -6.67 -27.89 -23.48
C MET A 618 -7.36 -28.84 -22.50
N MET A 619 -8.50 -29.45 -22.90
CA MET A 619 -9.17 -30.47 -22.09
C MET A 619 -8.22 -31.61 -21.73
N TYR A 620 -7.48 -32.14 -22.72
CA TYR A 620 -6.53 -33.23 -22.50
C TYR A 620 -5.39 -32.83 -21.58
N LEU A 621 -4.74 -31.70 -21.84
CA LEU A 621 -3.62 -31.24 -21.04
C LEU A 621 -4.05 -30.93 -19.59
N PHE A 622 -5.19 -30.26 -19.39
CA PHE A 622 -5.70 -29.98 -18.05
C PHE A 622 -6.08 -31.25 -17.29
N HIS A 623 -6.74 -32.22 -17.94
CA HIS A 623 -7.04 -33.50 -17.30
C HIS A 623 -5.77 -34.20 -16.81
N ARG A 624 -4.71 -34.24 -17.65
CA ARG A 624 -3.42 -34.84 -17.30
C ARG A 624 -2.68 -34.08 -16.19
N ILE A 625 -2.82 -32.76 -16.14
CA ILE A 625 -2.25 -31.92 -15.09
C ILE A 625 -3.01 -32.16 -13.78
N GLU A 626 -4.34 -32.20 -13.84
CA GLU A 626 -5.19 -32.42 -12.66
C GLU A 626 -4.88 -33.75 -11.96
N GLU A 627 -4.61 -34.82 -12.73
CA GLU A 627 -4.16 -36.11 -12.17
C GLU A 627 -2.84 -36.00 -11.36
N ARG A 628 -2.07 -34.92 -11.56
CA ARG A 628 -0.77 -34.67 -10.90
C ARG A 628 -0.83 -33.70 -9.72
N LEU A 629 -2.00 -33.13 -9.44
CA LEU A 629 -2.16 -32.24 -8.28
C LEU A 629 -2.18 -33.08 -6.99
N ASP A 630 -1.09 -32.96 -6.23
CA ASP A 630 -0.82 -33.76 -5.02
C ASP A 630 -0.79 -32.90 -3.73
N GLY A 631 -1.30 -31.65 -3.79
CA GLY A 631 -1.31 -30.70 -2.68
C GLY A 631 -0.02 -29.90 -2.52
N LYS A 632 0.99 -30.13 -3.37
CA LYS A 632 2.18 -29.28 -3.43
C LYS A 632 1.91 -27.96 -4.15
N PRO A 633 2.70 -26.91 -3.85
CA PRO A 633 2.61 -25.66 -4.59
C PRO A 633 2.67 -25.91 -6.11
N THR A 634 1.65 -25.44 -6.82
CA THR A 634 1.58 -25.61 -8.28
C THR A 634 1.19 -24.28 -8.92
N MET A 635 1.93 -23.87 -9.95
CA MET A 635 1.65 -22.70 -10.76
C MET A 635 1.25 -23.14 -12.17
N ILE A 636 0.14 -22.62 -12.66
CA ILE A 636 -0.29 -22.77 -14.05
C ILE A 636 -0.35 -21.37 -14.65
N LEU A 637 0.52 -21.10 -15.61
CA LEU A 637 0.59 -19.83 -16.32
C LEU A 637 0.07 -20.00 -17.74
N ILE A 638 -0.84 -19.15 -18.16
CA ILE A 638 -1.44 -19.19 -19.49
C ILE A 638 -1.22 -17.85 -20.16
N ASP A 639 -0.36 -17.83 -21.17
CA ASP A 639 -0.20 -16.64 -22.02
C ASP A 639 -1.38 -16.55 -23.01
N GLU A 640 -1.86 -15.34 -23.25
CA GLU A 640 -3.07 -15.08 -24.06
C GLU A 640 -4.30 -15.88 -23.55
N GLY A 641 -4.49 -15.96 -22.24
CA GLY A 641 -5.52 -16.77 -21.59
C GLY A 641 -6.95 -16.53 -22.12
N TRP A 642 -7.26 -15.34 -22.58
CA TRP A 642 -8.53 -15.01 -23.23
C TRP A 642 -8.77 -15.77 -24.56
N LYS A 643 -7.69 -16.26 -25.20
CA LYS A 643 -7.79 -17.15 -26.36
C LYS A 643 -7.96 -18.60 -25.95
N ALA A 644 -7.54 -18.97 -24.76
CA ALA A 644 -7.65 -20.34 -24.26
C ALA A 644 -9.07 -20.70 -23.78
N LEU A 645 -9.84 -19.69 -23.41
CA LEU A 645 -11.26 -19.79 -23.06
C LEU A 645 -12.12 -19.76 -24.32
#